data_5999fea537539b67c2b7c835f2b81b39
#
_entry.id   5999fea537539b67c2b7c835f2b81b39
#
_cell.length_a   1.000
_cell.length_b   1.000
_cell.length_c   1.000
_cell.angle_alpha   90.00
_cell.angle_beta   90.00
_cell.angle_gamma   90.00
#
_symmetry.space_group_name_H-M   'P 1'
#
loop_
_entity.id
_entity.type
_entity.pdbx_description
1 polymer ?
#
loop_
_entity_poly.entity_id
_entity_poly.type
_entity_poly.pdbx_seq_one_letter_code
_entity_poly.pdbx_strand_id
1 'polypeptide(L)'
;MHIANDIVGGEINAGLSERFRGVSSSFKGSLVPNDNVPASEPVRPNNDIREYLQLARKPVTGGAWLSQPEIPSSAEVLPAKSGFSRSEQTIVEIEESIRPHKIEGAYEHNEDYLRTKYELLREDAVRPLREALNEFRADPFKDEAEYTNHSIGVYDPVYITSLVFSPRGLATRVAFSLGRVKKHIRWEQSKRLITGTLVALSPTDDAFETRCVLATVAARPLSALEQNPPEIDLFFARPEDQEIDPMRKWIMVECRASFFEASRHTLLALQHMMREPFPLSNYLVHAQQEVDPPGYIKHNPYVNLSSLVSMEESAEYENVNVLEDWPTMSSHSLDRSQSKALKRILTSELAIVQGPPGTGKTFVSVVALQIIRDNLRKEDSPIIVTAQTNHALDQLLRHTSQFEPNYIRLGGRSKDKEIKKRTLFEVRSAIPQQKQPGSQKMQAAMAMKKLTNRCQLLLAPLEANRGPLDHKLLLSLDLITKEQAESLEREFQCTMGITASENPGIRMEQWLGKCLVPCDRPIGPEQFDWGYEEEDFEVEQLKELEAEAVAQDDDDIEALRGRVTLLSDNYKGNGQALSDADVQDMLRRTDDMSEIRVANRGAVYNYLKRQVKKIITTGVRGICKEYQEAIVQRKVGQWEEDVRILRNARIVGCTTTGLAKYRALLSGLRPRICVVEEAAETLEAPVTVACLPSLEHLVLVGDHQQLRPHTQVQAFEDEPYFLNLSLFERLVSNKVAYDTLTRQRRMIPEIRRLLYPIYEDTLKDHKSVRDVSNRPPVEGMGGNNSYFFCHEWPESRDVNMSAVNTMEAQMLVQFLNYLVLNGVDATKITVLTFYNGQRKHILRELRKHPDLRVCPLIQVVTVDSYQGEENDIVLLSLVRSNRNHSIGFLSSDNRACVALSRAKRGFYIFGNAELLACESGTWASVVDIMFRNKKSKVRTGQERRVGYQFPLECSNHGRKTWCEEPADFELIKGGCDIKCEGSLPCGHRCAYTCHP
;
A
#
# COMPACT_ATOMS: atom_id res chain seq x y z
N MET A 1 -21.59 -31.29 -21.50
CA MET A 1 -20.16 -31.02 -21.32
C MET A 1 -19.29 -31.39 -22.52
N HIS A 2 -19.59 -32.48 -23.23
CA HIS A 2 -18.87 -32.79 -24.47
C HIS A 2 -19.19 -31.86 -25.65
N ILE A 3 -20.43 -31.42 -25.75
CA ILE A 3 -20.92 -30.62 -26.89
C ILE A 3 -20.33 -29.19 -26.91
N ALA A 4 -20.02 -28.59 -25.77
CA ALA A 4 -19.38 -27.28 -25.69
C ALA A 4 -17.90 -27.29 -26.14
N ASN A 5 -17.24 -28.43 -26.13
CA ASN A 5 -15.88 -28.59 -26.63
C ASN A 5 -15.83 -28.81 -28.17
N ASP A 6 -16.84 -29.46 -28.76
CA ASP A 6 -16.86 -29.74 -30.19
C ASP A 6 -17.24 -28.54 -31.06
N ILE A 7 -18.01 -27.60 -30.55
CA ILE A 7 -18.38 -26.36 -31.26
C ILE A 7 -17.17 -25.40 -31.44
N VAL A 8 -16.13 -25.56 -30.65
CA VAL A 8 -14.92 -24.69 -30.72
C VAL A 8 -13.76 -25.35 -31.47
N GLY A 9 -13.87 -26.67 -31.78
CA GLY A 9 -12.80 -27.46 -32.37
C GLY A 9 -12.90 -27.72 -33.88
N GLY A 10 -14.00 -27.41 -34.57
CA GLY A 10 -14.25 -27.72 -35.95
C GLY A 10 -14.26 -26.50 -36.89
N GLU A 11 -13.28 -26.45 -37.77
CA GLU A 11 -13.29 -25.77 -39.08
C GLU A 11 -13.95 -24.40 -39.25
N ILE A 12 -13.30 -23.31 -38.75
CA ILE A 12 -13.46 -21.96 -39.27
C ILE A 12 -12.06 -21.35 -39.53
N ASN A 13 -11.22 -22.00 -40.29
CA ASN A 13 -9.87 -21.51 -40.59
C ASN A 13 -9.62 -21.26 -42.12
N ALA A 14 -10.61 -21.35 -42.99
CA ALA A 14 -10.39 -21.22 -44.41
C ALA A 14 -10.98 -19.97 -45.10
N GLY A 15 -11.77 -19.14 -44.43
CA GLY A 15 -12.54 -18.07 -45.12
C GLY A 15 -12.16 -16.61 -44.78
N LEU A 16 -11.31 -16.35 -43.82
CA LEU A 16 -11.03 -14.97 -43.32
C LEU A 16 -9.61 -14.44 -43.61
N SER A 17 -8.74 -15.21 -44.29
CA SER A 17 -7.36 -14.77 -44.56
C SER A 17 -7.15 -13.93 -45.81
N GLU A 18 -8.15 -13.72 -46.65
CA GLU A 18 -7.96 -13.05 -47.96
C GLU A 18 -8.45 -11.59 -48.05
N ARG A 19 -9.09 -11.02 -47.05
CA ARG A 19 -9.63 -9.64 -47.15
C ARG A 19 -8.82 -8.53 -46.45
N PHE A 20 -7.64 -8.80 -45.88
CA PHE A 20 -6.77 -7.76 -45.32
C PHE A 20 -5.32 -7.82 -45.85
N ARG A 21 -5.16 -7.87 -47.19
CA ARG A 21 -3.91 -7.53 -47.84
C ARG A 21 -4.12 -6.26 -48.68
N GLY A 22 -3.81 -5.14 -48.09
CA GLY A 22 -3.75 -3.88 -48.83
C GLY A 22 -3.91 -2.68 -47.90
N VAL A 23 -2.86 -2.26 -47.28
CA VAL A 23 -2.39 -0.89 -47.01
C VAL A 23 -1.20 -0.97 -46.05
N SER A 24 0.00 -1.03 -46.61
CA SER A 24 1.20 -0.45 -46.00
C SER A 24 2.34 -0.44 -47.03
N SER A 25 2.52 0.65 -47.69
CA SER A 25 3.79 0.96 -48.38
C SER A 25 4.17 2.38 -48.01
N SER A 26 5.39 2.49 -47.53
CA SER A 26 6.24 3.68 -47.45
C SER A 26 6.66 4.05 -46.01
N PHE A 27 7.81 3.45 -45.61
CA PHE A 27 8.93 4.19 -45.08
C PHE A 27 10.10 3.18 -44.92
N LYS A 28 10.93 3.12 -45.99
CA LYS A 28 12.24 2.46 -45.93
C LYS A 28 13.27 3.54 -45.58
N GLY A 29 13.72 3.55 -44.35
CA GLY A 29 14.99 4.14 -43.95
C GLY A 29 15.96 3.01 -43.67
N SER A 30 16.97 2.87 -44.47
CA SER A 30 18.04 1.89 -44.33
C SER A 30 18.91 2.21 -43.11
N LEU A 31 18.86 1.35 -42.09
CA LEU A 31 19.88 1.26 -41.07
C LEU A 31 20.65 -0.05 -41.28
N VAL A 32 21.94 0.10 -41.52
CA VAL A 32 22.92 -0.99 -41.68
C VAL A 32 22.94 -1.80 -40.38
N PRO A 33 22.89 -3.14 -40.41
CA PRO A 33 23.00 -3.97 -39.23
C PRO A 33 24.45 -3.90 -38.69
N ASN A 34 24.63 -3.56 -37.44
CA ASN A 34 25.89 -3.65 -36.75
C ASN A 34 26.06 -5.11 -36.25
N ASP A 35 26.85 -5.89 -36.90
CA ASP A 35 27.04 -7.35 -36.73
C ASP A 35 27.87 -7.76 -35.51
N ASN A 36 27.89 -7.00 -34.42
CA ASN A 36 28.65 -7.33 -33.21
C ASN A 36 27.83 -7.20 -31.90
N VAL A 37 26.61 -7.75 -31.88
CA VAL A 37 25.90 -7.99 -30.61
C VAL A 37 25.99 -9.48 -30.30
N PRO A 38 26.61 -9.90 -29.18
CA PRO A 38 26.69 -11.31 -28.84
C PRO A 38 25.27 -11.87 -28.73
N ALA A 39 25.03 -13.01 -29.36
CA ALA A 39 23.75 -13.72 -29.27
C ALA A 39 23.38 -13.90 -27.81
N SER A 40 22.22 -13.37 -27.40
CA SER A 40 21.77 -13.44 -26.00
C SER A 40 21.63 -14.92 -25.59
N GLU A 41 22.29 -15.29 -24.47
CA GLU A 41 22.12 -16.63 -23.91
C GLU A 41 20.63 -16.94 -23.70
N PRO A 42 20.19 -18.18 -24.00
CA PRO A 42 18.82 -18.58 -23.78
C PRO A 42 18.44 -18.47 -22.29
N VAL A 43 17.25 -17.99 -22.01
CA VAL A 43 16.71 -17.92 -20.64
C VAL A 43 16.63 -19.34 -20.07
N ARG A 44 17.39 -19.60 -19.00
CA ARG A 44 17.38 -20.92 -18.33
C ARG A 44 16.19 -21.01 -17.38
N PRO A 45 15.48 -22.15 -17.34
CA PRO A 45 14.44 -22.40 -16.35
C PRO A 45 14.99 -22.26 -14.91
N ASN A 46 14.24 -21.58 -14.04
CA ASN A 46 14.58 -21.45 -12.63
C ASN A 46 13.61 -22.25 -11.76
N ASN A 47 14.11 -23.33 -11.16
CA ASN A 47 13.28 -24.22 -10.37
C ASN A 47 12.72 -23.56 -9.10
N ASP A 48 13.50 -22.70 -8.44
CA ASP A 48 13.06 -22.01 -7.21
C ASP A 48 11.82 -21.14 -7.50
N ILE A 49 11.82 -20.39 -8.63
CA ILE A 49 10.66 -19.60 -9.08
C ILE A 49 9.48 -20.52 -9.43
N ARG A 50 9.73 -21.59 -10.18
CA ARG A 50 8.67 -22.49 -10.64
C ARG A 50 8.01 -23.22 -9.49
N GLU A 51 8.76 -23.78 -8.55
CA GLU A 51 8.23 -24.43 -7.36
C GLU A 51 7.40 -23.48 -6.50
N TYR A 52 7.84 -22.24 -6.35
CA TYR A 52 7.10 -21.24 -5.59
C TYR A 52 5.78 -20.82 -6.27
N LEU A 53 5.79 -20.55 -7.56
CA LEU A 53 4.61 -20.03 -8.27
C LEU A 53 3.68 -21.12 -8.82
N GLN A 54 4.20 -22.29 -9.26
CA GLN A 54 3.43 -23.33 -9.92
C GLN A 54 2.66 -24.24 -8.97
N LEU A 55 2.82 -24.06 -7.66
CA LEU A 55 1.89 -24.60 -6.65
C LEU A 55 1.22 -25.97 -6.95
N ALA A 56 1.92 -26.88 -7.61
CA ALA A 56 1.67 -28.28 -7.37
C ALA A 56 2.07 -28.54 -5.91
N ARG A 57 1.20 -28.06 -4.99
CA ARG A 57 1.45 -28.05 -3.56
C ARG A 57 1.69 -29.48 -3.13
N LYS A 58 2.95 -29.84 -2.92
CA LYS A 58 3.26 -31.08 -2.18
C LYS A 58 2.48 -30.99 -0.87
N PRO A 59 1.67 -31.99 -0.55
CA PRO A 59 0.95 -31.99 0.72
C PRO A 59 1.99 -31.89 1.84
N VAL A 60 1.85 -30.88 2.69
CA VAL A 60 2.67 -30.70 3.88
C VAL A 60 1.83 -31.16 5.06
N THR A 61 2.41 -31.94 5.94
CA THR A 61 1.82 -32.23 7.25
C THR A 61 1.82 -30.96 8.07
N GLY A 62 0.64 -30.48 8.45
CA GLY A 62 0.44 -29.28 9.24
C GLY A 62 -1.04 -28.92 9.35
N GLY A 63 -1.35 -27.87 10.09
CA GLY A 63 -2.72 -27.45 10.38
C GLY A 63 -3.50 -26.94 9.16
N ALA A 64 -4.81 -26.73 9.35
CA ALA A 64 -5.74 -26.27 8.32
C ALA A 64 -5.33 -24.90 7.70
N TRP A 65 -4.57 -24.07 8.41
CA TRP A 65 -4.07 -22.77 7.94
C TRP A 65 -3.23 -22.86 6.66
N LEU A 66 -2.54 -23.98 6.41
CA LEU A 66 -1.75 -24.20 5.19
C LEU A 66 -2.59 -24.39 3.92
N SER A 67 -3.87 -24.74 4.08
CA SER A 67 -4.82 -24.91 2.98
C SER A 67 -5.75 -23.71 2.79
N GLN A 68 -5.64 -22.69 3.65
CA GLN A 68 -6.46 -21.48 3.50
C GLN A 68 -6.11 -20.76 2.18
N PRO A 69 -7.13 -20.28 1.45
CA PRO A 69 -6.93 -19.59 0.20
C PRO A 69 -6.23 -18.23 0.41
N GLU A 70 -5.53 -17.77 -0.63
CA GLU A 70 -4.82 -16.48 -0.62
C GLU A 70 -5.77 -15.33 -0.30
N ILE A 71 -6.90 -15.21 -1.01
CA ILE A 71 -7.97 -14.27 -0.70
C ILE A 71 -8.95 -14.96 0.25
N PRO A 72 -9.47 -14.27 1.29
CA PRO A 72 -10.39 -14.85 2.26
C PRO A 72 -11.59 -15.55 1.60
N SER A 73 -12.11 -16.56 2.26
CA SER A 73 -13.37 -17.19 1.87
C SER A 73 -14.57 -16.32 2.30
N SER A 74 -15.71 -16.52 1.66
CA SER A 74 -16.96 -15.88 2.08
C SER A 74 -17.33 -16.21 3.54
N ALA A 75 -17.04 -17.43 4.00
CA ALA A 75 -17.29 -17.85 5.38
C ALA A 75 -16.43 -17.10 6.42
N GLU A 76 -15.21 -16.70 6.07
CA GLU A 76 -14.36 -15.91 6.96
C GLU A 76 -14.87 -14.46 7.14
N VAL A 77 -15.50 -13.92 6.10
CA VAL A 77 -15.96 -12.53 6.07
C VAL A 77 -17.44 -12.42 6.48
N LEU A 78 -18.23 -13.45 6.21
CA LEU A 78 -19.66 -13.51 6.51
C LEU A 78 -19.97 -14.80 7.30
N PRO A 79 -19.58 -14.89 8.57
CA PRO A 79 -19.87 -16.07 9.39
C PRO A 79 -21.38 -16.21 9.63
N ALA A 80 -21.85 -17.45 9.83
CA ALA A 80 -23.24 -17.76 10.07
C ALA A 80 -23.79 -17.05 11.33
N LYS A 81 -25.03 -16.59 11.25
CA LYS A 81 -25.76 -16.15 12.46
C LYS A 81 -25.88 -17.35 13.39
N SER A 82 -25.45 -17.21 14.64
CA SER A 82 -25.49 -18.26 15.67
C SER A 82 -26.88 -18.92 15.72
N GLY A 83 -26.97 -20.21 15.39
CA GLY A 83 -28.19 -20.98 15.63
C GLY A 83 -28.52 -22.14 14.68
N PHE A 84 -27.94 -22.26 13.49
CA PHE A 84 -28.48 -23.22 12.50
C PHE A 84 -27.52 -24.13 11.72
N SER A 85 -26.22 -24.14 11.98
CA SER A 85 -25.39 -25.17 11.36
C SER A 85 -24.16 -25.53 12.18
N ARG A 86 -23.95 -26.85 12.42
CA ARG A 86 -22.78 -27.41 13.14
C ARG A 86 -21.46 -27.31 12.34
N SER A 87 -21.45 -26.73 11.14
CA SER A 87 -20.29 -26.68 10.24
C SER A 87 -19.68 -25.30 10.04
N GLU A 88 -20.29 -24.24 10.58
CA GLU A 88 -19.85 -22.86 10.38
C GLU A 88 -19.43 -22.25 11.72
N GLN A 89 -18.18 -21.76 11.77
CA GLN A 89 -17.62 -21.11 12.96
C GLN A 89 -18.34 -19.78 13.23
N THR A 90 -18.68 -19.54 14.48
CA THR A 90 -19.17 -18.22 14.94
C THR A 90 -18.00 -17.24 15.08
N ILE A 91 -18.30 -15.93 15.12
CA ILE A 91 -17.25 -14.89 15.34
C ILE A 91 -16.50 -15.16 16.65
N VAL A 92 -17.21 -15.54 17.71
CA VAL A 92 -16.62 -15.86 19.02
C VAL A 92 -15.64 -17.05 18.90
N GLU A 93 -16.03 -18.12 18.17
CA GLU A 93 -15.14 -19.26 17.96
C GLU A 93 -13.91 -18.92 17.13
N ILE A 94 -14.02 -17.97 16.17
CA ILE A 94 -12.87 -17.46 15.41
C ILE A 94 -11.94 -16.69 16.36
N GLU A 95 -12.45 -15.82 17.19
CA GLU A 95 -11.67 -15.03 18.14
C GLU A 95 -11.00 -15.90 19.20
N GLU A 96 -11.69 -16.89 19.76
CA GLU A 96 -11.14 -17.84 20.74
C GLU A 96 -10.06 -18.76 20.14
N SER A 97 -10.05 -18.94 18.81
CA SER A 97 -9.07 -19.80 18.12
C SER A 97 -7.74 -19.10 17.83
N ILE A 98 -7.66 -17.76 17.94
CA ILE A 98 -6.44 -17.01 17.62
C ILE A 98 -5.40 -17.20 18.71
N ARG A 99 -4.22 -17.63 18.29
CA ARG A 99 -3.11 -17.88 19.21
C ARG A 99 -2.47 -16.57 19.67
N PRO A 100 -2.18 -16.43 20.98
CA PRO A 100 -1.46 -15.28 21.49
C PRO A 100 -0.02 -15.26 20.98
N HIS A 101 0.51 -14.07 20.77
CA HIS A 101 1.91 -13.87 20.42
C HIS A 101 2.80 -14.07 21.68
N LYS A 102 3.86 -14.88 21.55
CA LYS A 102 4.86 -15.03 22.63
C LYS A 102 5.89 -13.90 22.54
N ILE A 103 5.83 -12.97 23.48
CA ILE A 103 6.82 -11.90 23.60
C ILE A 103 8.15 -12.46 24.08
N GLU A 104 8.13 -13.25 25.16
CA GLU A 104 9.28 -13.88 25.78
C GLU A 104 9.23 -15.39 25.65
N GLY A 105 10.41 -16.00 25.55
CA GLY A 105 10.56 -17.46 25.45
C GLY A 105 10.48 -18.01 24.03
N ALA A 106 10.74 -19.31 23.93
CA ALA A 106 10.75 -20.06 22.69
C ALA A 106 9.35 -20.51 22.26
N TYR A 107 9.15 -20.60 20.95
CA TYR A 107 8.05 -21.39 20.37
C TYR A 107 8.45 -22.87 20.33
N GLU A 108 7.46 -23.75 20.35
CA GLU A 108 7.73 -25.21 20.39
C GLU A 108 8.33 -25.71 19.07
N HIS A 109 7.74 -25.26 17.95
CA HIS A 109 8.13 -25.70 16.62
C HIS A 109 8.02 -24.55 15.61
N ASN A 110 8.66 -24.70 14.45
CA ASN A 110 8.55 -23.75 13.33
C ASN A 110 7.07 -23.53 12.92
N GLU A 111 6.26 -24.60 12.94
CA GLU A 111 4.83 -24.49 12.62
C GLU A 111 4.09 -23.60 13.62
N ASP A 112 4.32 -23.78 14.92
CA ASP A 112 3.67 -22.97 15.96
C ASP A 112 3.98 -21.47 15.80
N TYR A 113 5.24 -21.15 15.51
CA TYR A 113 5.69 -19.80 15.24
C TYR A 113 5.03 -19.21 13.97
N LEU A 114 5.17 -19.89 12.82
CA LEU A 114 4.68 -19.40 11.54
C LEU A 114 3.16 -19.29 11.51
N ARG A 115 2.48 -20.26 12.13
CA ARG A 115 1.02 -20.29 12.26
C ARG A 115 0.51 -19.12 13.10
N THR A 116 1.14 -18.83 14.25
CA THR A 116 0.76 -17.70 15.10
C THR A 116 0.86 -16.38 14.32
N LYS A 117 1.97 -16.18 13.56
CA LYS A 117 2.13 -14.98 12.73
C LYS A 117 1.10 -14.91 11.61
N TYR A 118 0.79 -16.05 10.99
CA TYR A 118 -0.21 -16.14 9.94
C TYR A 118 -1.62 -15.80 10.43
N GLU A 119 -2.06 -16.44 11.53
CA GLU A 119 -3.41 -16.29 12.08
C GLU A 119 -3.66 -14.83 12.52
N LEU A 120 -2.73 -14.24 13.27
CA LEU A 120 -2.82 -12.85 13.71
C LEU A 120 -2.84 -11.86 12.55
N LEU A 121 -1.91 -11.99 11.59
CA LEU A 121 -1.84 -11.08 10.45
C LEU A 121 -3.06 -11.22 9.53
N ARG A 122 -3.59 -12.45 9.37
CA ARG A 122 -4.78 -12.68 8.55
C ARG A 122 -6.02 -12.06 9.20
N GLU A 123 -6.16 -12.25 10.49
CA GLU A 123 -7.31 -11.69 11.23
C GLU A 123 -7.26 -10.15 11.25
N ASP A 124 -6.07 -9.57 11.47
CA ASP A 124 -5.88 -8.11 11.37
C ASP A 124 -6.32 -7.54 10.01
N ALA A 125 -6.04 -8.28 8.94
CA ALA A 125 -6.39 -7.83 7.58
C ALA A 125 -7.86 -8.09 7.19
N VAL A 126 -8.53 -9.08 7.79
CA VAL A 126 -9.90 -9.52 7.39
C VAL A 126 -10.99 -8.99 8.32
N ARG A 127 -10.69 -8.89 9.62
CA ARG A 127 -11.66 -8.48 10.65
C ARG A 127 -12.35 -7.14 10.35
N PRO A 128 -11.68 -6.09 9.89
CA PRO A 128 -12.35 -4.82 9.62
C PRO A 128 -13.47 -4.92 8.57
N LEU A 129 -13.28 -5.72 7.52
CA LEU A 129 -14.32 -5.96 6.51
C LEU A 129 -15.46 -6.81 7.08
N ARG A 130 -15.15 -7.81 7.92
CA ARG A 130 -16.16 -8.64 8.61
C ARG A 130 -17.06 -7.79 9.51
N GLU A 131 -16.47 -6.92 10.31
CA GLU A 131 -17.20 -6.00 11.19
C GLU A 131 -18.07 -5.02 10.39
N ALA A 132 -17.54 -4.47 9.30
CA ALA A 132 -18.29 -3.62 8.39
C ALA A 132 -19.52 -4.32 7.79
N LEU A 133 -19.37 -5.58 7.35
CA LEU A 133 -20.49 -6.37 6.82
C LEU A 133 -21.50 -6.74 7.88
N ASN A 134 -21.08 -7.03 9.11
CA ASN A 134 -21.99 -7.30 10.21
C ASN A 134 -22.83 -6.08 10.56
N GLU A 135 -22.24 -4.90 10.58
CA GLU A 135 -22.95 -3.65 10.82
C GLU A 135 -23.91 -3.33 9.66
N PHE A 136 -23.49 -3.53 8.41
CA PHE A 136 -24.35 -3.40 7.23
C PHE A 136 -25.56 -4.35 7.30
N ARG A 137 -25.36 -5.63 7.64
CA ARG A 137 -26.44 -6.63 7.78
C ARG A 137 -27.44 -6.33 8.88
N ALA A 138 -27.00 -5.62 9.93
CA ALA A 138 -27.91 -5.22 11.01
C ALA A 138 -28.96 -4.20 10.52
N ASP A 139 -28.59 -3.32 9.61
CA ASP A 139 -29.52 -2.38 8.96
C ASP A 139 -29.05 -2.03 7.53
N PRO A 140 -29.47 -2.81 6.51
CA PRO A 140 -29.01 -2.63 5.13
C PRO A 140 -29.49 -1.36 4.43
N PHE A 141 -30.43 -0.61 5.04
CA PHE A 141 -31.05 0.56 4.42
C PHE A 141 -30.46 1.89 4.87
N LYS A 142 -29.56 1.90 5.86
CA LYS A 142 -28.89 3.10 6.34
C LYS A 142 -28.02 3.74 5.26
N ASP A 143 -27.97 5.06 5.27
CA ASP A 143 -26.96 5.80 4.54
C ASP A 143 -25.58 5.65 5.21
N GLU A 144 -24.51 5.85 4.44
CA GLU A 144 -23.14 5.64 4.93
C GLU A 144 -22.81 6.43 6.22
N ALA A 145 -23.30 7.67 6.31
CA ALA A 145 -23.07 8.54 7.48
C ALA A 145 -23.78 8.08 8.78
N GLU A 146 -24.74 7.15 8.69
CA GLU A 146 -25.52 6.64 9.83
C GLU A 146 -24.88 5.40 10.47
N TYR A 147 -23.85 4.81 9.83
CA TYR A 147 -23.08 3.72 10.43
C TYR A 147 -22.15 4.23 11.52
N THR A 148 -22.01 3.44 12.59
CA THR A 148 -21.08 3.75 13.70
C THR A 148 -19.63 3.68 13.24
N ASN A 149 -19.32 2.70 12.38
CA ASN A 149 -18.03 2.59 11.75
C ASN A 149 -17.95 3.52 10.52
N HIS A 150 -17.41 4.70 10.70
CA HIS A 150 -17.23 5.68 9.63
C HIS A 150 -16.26 5.26 8.50
N SER A 151 -15.61 4.10 8.64
CA SER A 151 -14.74 3.53 7.59
C SER A 151 -15.48 2.66 6.58
N ILE A 152 -16.76 2.38 6.79
CA ILE A 152 -17.60 1.62 5.84
C ILE A 152 -17.85 2.48 4.61
N GLY A 153 -17.67 1.87 3.42
CA GLY A 153 -18.13 2.42 2.15
C GLY A 153 -19.19 1.51 1.56
N VAL A 154 -20.35 2.06 1.18
CA VAL A 154 -21.48 1.31 0.59
C VAL A 154 -21.84 1.90 -0.76
N TYR A 155 -21.85 1.05 -1.78
CA TYR A 155 -22.20 1.40 -3.16
C TYR A 155 -23.39 0.57 -3.60
N ASP A 156 -24.52 1.23 -3.89
CA ASP A 156 -25.80 0.59 -4.23
C ASP A 156 -26.64 1.53 -5.12
N PRO A 157 -26.98 1.13 -6.35
CA PRO A 157 -26.68 -0.13 -7.01
C PRO A 157 -25.30 -0.19 -7.67
N VAL A 158 -24.81 -1.43 -7.91
CA VAL A 158 -23.64 -1.73 -8.73
C VAL A 158 -24.05 -2.66 -9.88
N TYR A 159 -23.53 -2.39 -11.09
CA TYR A 159 -23.80 -3.18 -12.29
C TYR A 159 -22.54 -3.53 -13.05
N ILE A 160 -22.48 -4.70 -13.63
CA ILE A 160 -21.40 -5.15 -14.50
C ILE A 160 -21.56 -4.50 -15.88
N THR A 161 -20.52 -3.84 -16.38
CA THR A 161 -20.53 -3.14 -17.67
C THR A 161 -19.67 -3.80 -18.73
N SER A 162 -18.54 -4.41 -18.35
CA SER A 162 -17.62 -5.04 -19.28
C SER A 162 -16.67 -6.03 -18.64
N LEU A 163 -16.01 -6.84 -19.47
CA LEU A 163 -14.85 -7.65 -19.10
C LEU A 163 -13.58 -7.06 -19.72
N VAL A 164 -12.50 -7.01 -18.94
CA VAL A 164 -11.19 -6.47 -19.32
C VAL A 164 -10.15 -7.58 -19.29
N PHE A 165 -9.59 -7.94 -20.45
CA PHE A 165 -8.58 -8.98 -20.59
C PHE A 165 -7.19 -8.39 -20.48
N SER A 166 -6.65 -8.36 -19.27
CA SER A 166 -5.35 -7.75 -18.99
C SER A 166 -4.25 -8.79 -18.74
N PRO A 167 -2.98 -8.41 -18.86
CA PRO A 167 -1.85 -9.25 -18.47
C PRO A 167 -1.81 -9.60 -16.96
N ARG A 168 -2.53 -8.85 -16.13
CA ARG A 168 -2.64 -9.06 -14.68
C ARG A 168 -3.78 -10.01 -14.31
N GLY A 169 -4.82 -10.07 -15.11
CA GLY A 169 -6.01 -10.86 -14.85
C GLY A 169 -7.15 -10.58 -15.80
N LEU A 170 -8.18 -11.41 -15.73
CA LEU A 170 -9.49 -11.11 -16.32
C LEU A 170 -10.26 -10.29 -15.28
N ALA A 171 -10.42 -9.00 -15.52
CA ALA A 171 -11.16 -8.10 -14.65
C ALA A 171 -12.60 -7.91 -15.13
N THR A 172 -13.48 -7.66 -14.18
CA THR A 172 -14.86 -7.25 -14.43
C THR A 172 -14.98 -5.76 -14.12
N ARG A 173 -15.38 -4.96 -15.10
CA ARG A 173 -15.67 -3.55 -14.90
C ARG A 173 -17.07 -3.40 -14.37
N VAL A 174 -17.21 -2.58 -13.34
CA VAL A 174 -18.48 -2.27 -12.71
C VAL A 174 -18.73 -0.77 -12.67
N ALA A 175 -19.98 -0.37 -12.94
CA ALA A 175 -20.48 0.98 -12.70
C ALA A 175 -21.27 0.99 -11.41
N PHE A 176 -21.17 2.04 -10.60
CA PHE A 176 -21.81 2.10 -9.30
C PHE A 176 -22.38 3.49 -8.98
N SER A 177 -23.35 3.51 -8.07
CA SER A 177 -23.99 4.72 -7.57
C SER A 177 -23.32 5.24 -6.31
N LEU A 178 -23.29 6.57 -6.15
CA LEU A 178 -22.89 7.27 -4.94
C LEU A 178 -24.10 7.69 -4.07
N GLY A 179 -25.30 7.23 -4.40
CA GLY A 179 -26.55 7.61 -3.73
C GLY A 179 -26.53 7.39 -2.21
N ARG A 180 -25.84 6.34 -1.73
CA ARG A 180 -25.69 6.06 -0.28
C ARG A 180 -24.59 6.89 0.38
N VAL A 181 -23.61 7.35 -0.39
CA VAL A 181 -22.48 8.16 0.11
C VAL A 181 -22.94 9.58 0.44
N LYS A 182 -23.85 10.14 -0.35
CA LYS A 182 -24.41 11.51 -0.22
C LYS A 182 -23.34 12.62 -0.19
N LYS A 183 -22.21 12.40 -0.88
CA LYS A 183 -21.10 13.35 -1.01
C LYS A 183 -20.49 13.25 -2.39
N HIS A 184 -19.99 14.37 -2.93
CA HIS A 184 -19.08 14.36 -4.07
C HIS A 184 -17.68 13.98 -3.60
N ILE A 185 -17.07 12.99 -4.25
CA ILE A 185 -15.78 12.45 -3.86
C ILE A 185 -14.69 13.11 -4.69
N ARG A 186 -13.63 13.58 -4.02
CA ARG A 186 -12.37 13.96 -4.66
C ARG A 186 -11.49 12.71 -4.78
N TRP A 187 -11.67 11.97 -5.84
CA TRP A 187 -11.04 10.65 -6.02
C TRP A 187 -9.52 10.65 -5.91
N GLU A 188 -8.86 11.75 -6.31
CA GLU A 188 -7.40 11.89 -6.17
C GLU A 188 -6.92 11.86 -4.72
N GLN A 189 -7.77 12.25 -3.78
CA GLN A 189 -7.45 12.43 -2.37
C GLN A 189 -8.25 11.50 -1.45
N SER A 190 -9.07 10.63 -2.02
CA SER A 190 -9.91 9.70 -1.27
C SER A 190 -9.30 8.30 -1.23
N LYS A 191 -9.33 7.69 -0.04
CA LYS A 191 -8.91 6.30 0.21
C LYS A 191 -9.91 5.25 -0.32
N ARG A 192 -11.05 5.69 -0.89
CA ARG A 192 -12.10 4.80 -1.39
C ARG A 192 -11.62 4.01 -2.59
N LEU A 193 -11.93 2.71 -2.55
CA LEU A 193 -11.71 1.79 -3.67
C LEU A 193 -10.30 1.85 -4.25
N ILE A 194 -9.27 2.10 -3.44
CA ILE A 194 -7.89 2.10 -3.94
C ILE A 194 -7.53 0.72 -4.48
N THR A 195 -6.65 0.69 -5.49
CA THR A 195 -6.20 -0.56 -6.12
C THR A 195 -5.62 -1.50 -5.06
N GLY A 196 -6.12 -2.75 -5.01
CA GLY A 196 -5.77 -3.75 -4.00
C GLY A 196 -6.73 -3.83 -2.80
N THR A 197 -7.69 -2.90 -2.66
CA THR A 197 -8.72 -3.00 -1.61
C THR A 197 -9.59 -4.23 -1.82
N LEU A 198 -9.85 -4.96 -0.72
CA LEU A 198 -10.79 -6.08 -0.69
C LEU A 198 -12.21 -5.52 -0.56
N VAL A 199 -13.08 -5.93 -1.47
CA VAL A 199 -14.51 -5.56 -1.49
C VAL A 199 -15.39 -6.80 -1.44
N ALA A 200 -16.53 -6.67 -0.79
CA ALA A 200 -17.57 -7.70 -0.74
C ALA A 200 -18.75 -7.27 -1.62
N LEU A 201 -19.27 -8.20 -2.41
CA LEU A 201 -20.45 -8.00 -3.26
C LEU A 201 -21.55 -9.00 -2.92
N SER A 202 -22.78 -8.53 -2.88
CA SER A 202 -23.98 -9.38 -2.77
C SER A 202 -25.05 -8.88 -3.73
N PRO A 203 -25.89 -9.76 -4.29
CA PRO A 203 -27.11 -9.32 -4.98
C PRO A 203 -27.98 -8.46 -4.07
N THR A 204 -28.60 -7.41 -4.62
CA THR A 204 -29.44 -6.48 -3.82
C THR A 204 -30.63 -7.19 -3.16
N ASP A 205 -31.13 -8.25 -3.76
CA ASP A 205 -32.22 -9.08 -3.22
C ASP A 205 -31.80 -10.01 -2.08
N ASP A 206 -30.49 -10.26 -1.92
CA ASP A 206 -29.91 -11.06 -0.85
C ASP A 206 -29.30 -10.20 0.28
N ALA A 207 -28.74 -9.04 -0.05
CA ALA A 207 -28.13 -8.08 0.89
C ALA A 207 -27.20 -8.74 1.95
N PHE A 208 -26.35 -9.66 1.53
CA PHE A 208 -25.43 -10.46 2.38
C PHE A 208 -26.12 -11.41 3.39
N GLU A 209 -27.37 -11.80 3.18
CA GLU A 209 -28.02 -12.81 4.04
C GLU A 209 -27.42 -14.20 3.82
N THR A 210 -27.25 -14.60 2.55
CA THR A 210 -26.76 -15.94 2.19
C THR A 210 -25.57 -15.92 1.22
N ARG A 211 -25.41 -14.88 0.43
CA ARG A 211 -24.40 -14.80 -0.63
C ARG A 211 -23.44 -13.62 -0.43
N CYS A 212 -22.18 -13.93 -0.32
CA CYS A 212 -21.08 -12.98 -0.32
C CYS A 212 -20.05 -13.39 -1.36
N VAL A 213 -19.71 -12.48 -2.26
CA VAL A 213 -18.68 -12.66 -3.28
C VAL A 213 -17.58 -11.67 -3.00
N LEU A 214 -16.34 -12.14 -2.89
CA LEU A 214 -15.19 -11.28 -2.65
C LEU A 214 -14.47 -10.95 -3.94
N ALA A 215 -14.02 -9.72 -4.04
CA ALA A 215 -13.19 -9.24 -5.12
C ALA A 215 -12.14 -8.24 -4.59
N THR A 216 -11.08 -8.04 -5.38
CA THR A 216 -10.10 -6.97 -5.13
C THR A 216 -10.22 -5.91 -6.21
N VAL A 217 -10.07 -4.65 -5.86
CA VAL A 217 -10.01 -3.55 -6.83
C VAL A 217 -8.75 -3.73 -7.68
N ALA A 218 -8.96 -4.01 -8.97
CA ALA A 218 -7.88 -4.30 -9.91
C ALA A 218 -7.26 -3.01 -10.47
N ALA A 219 -8.08 -2.00 -10.72
CA ALA A 219 -7.69 -0.65 -11.12
C ALA A 219 -8.85 0.32 -10.89
N ARG A 220 -8.50 1.57 -10.59
CA ARG A 220 -9.44 2.69 -10.47
C ARG A 220 -8.97 3.91 -11.29
N PRO A 221 -9.08 3.90 -12.63
CA PRO A 221 -8.66 5.04 -13.43
C PRO A 221 -9.45 6.29 -13.04
N LEU A 222 -8.75 7.40 -12.72
CA LEU A 222 -9.41 8.66 -12.33
C LEU A 222 -10.40 9.12 -13.41
N SER A 223 -10.03 8.98 -14.69
CA SER A 223 -10.92 9.29 -15.81
C SER A 223 -12.21 8.46 -15.86
N ALA A 224 -12.23 7.25 -15.29
CA ALA A 224 -13.42 6.42 -15.19
C ALA A 224 -14.23 6.72 -13.93
N LEU A 225 -13.56 7.09 -12.84
CA LEU A 225 -14.20 7.51 -11.59
C LEU A 225 -14.89 8.88 -11.69
N GLU A 226 -14.39 9.76 -12.57
CA GLU A 226 -14.99 11.08 -12.84
C GLU A 226 -16.19 11.00 -13.81
N GLN A 227 -16.42 9.82 -14.41
CA GLN A 227 -17.63 9.58 -15.20
C GLN A 227 -18.87 9.51 -14.31
N ASN A 228 -20.01 9.68 -14.91
CA ASN A 228 -21.29 9.54 -14.23
C ASN A 228 -22.18 8.53 -14.99
N PRO A 229 -22.37 7.32 -14.45
CA PRO A 229 -21.87 6.79 -13.17
C PRO A 229 -20.35 6.49 -13.19
N PRO A 230 -19.69 6.49 -12.03
CA PRO A 230 -18.27 6.10 -11.91
C PRO A 230 -18.06 4.61 -12.15
N GLU A 231 -16.89 4.25 -12.69
CA GLU A 231 -16.52 2.86 -13.01
C GLU A 231 -15.18 2.47 -12.39
N ILE A 232 -15.07 1.19 -11.99
CA ILE A 232 -13.82 0.55 -11.53
C ILE A 232 -13.68 -0.86 -12.10
N ASP A 233 -12.47 -1.40 -12.06
CA ASP A 233 -12.16 -2.77 -12.46
C ASP A 233 -11.95 -3.65 -11.23
N LEU A 234 -12.57 -4.84 -11.18
CA LEU A 234 -12.50 -5.80 -10.09
C LEU A 234 -11.92 -7.14 -10.54
N PHE A 235 -11.06 -7.74 -9.72
CA PHE A 235 -10.68 -9.15 -9.83
C PHE A 235 -11.51 -9.97 -8.82
N PHE A 236 -12.37 -10.84 -9.30
CA PHE A 236 -13.07 -11.78 -8.43
C PHE A 236 -12.09 -12.76 -7.78
N ALA A 237 -12.33 -13.08 -6.50
CA ALA A 237 -11.47 -13.96 -5.71
C ALA A 237 -11.35 -15.37 -6.30
N ARG A 238 -12.43 -15.88 -6.88
CA ARG A 238 -12.50 -17.23 -7.44
C ARG A 238 -13.13 -17.21 -8.83
N PRO A 239 -12.68 -18.08 -9.76
CA PRO A 239 -13.31 -18.22 -11.07
C PRO A 239 -14.81 -18.54 -11.01
N GLU A 240 -15.24 -19.29 -9.99
CA GLU A 240 -16.63 -19.67 -9.76
C GLU A 240 -17.53 -18.48 -9.43
N ASP A 241 -16.95 -17.42 -8.88
CA ASP A 241 -17.65 -16.18 -8.52
C ASP A 241 -17.79 -15.20 -9.70
N GLN A 242 -17.13 -15.50 -10.84
CA GLN A 242 -17.20 -14.67 -12.04
C GLN A 242 -18.66 -14.53 -12.50
N GLU A 243 -19.10 -13.29 -12.66
CA GLU A 243 -20.44 -12.93 -13.07
C GLU A 243 -20.39 -12.06 -14.34
N ILE A 244 -21.44 -12.17 -15.16
CA ILE A 244 -21.50 -11.49 -16.47
C ILE A 244 -22.83 -10.83 -16.76
N ASP A 245 -23.86 -10.96 -15.88
CA ASP A 245 -25.18 -10.39 -16.13
C ASP A 245 -25.20 -8.87 -15.89
N PRO A 246 -25.31 -8.04 -16.95
CA PRO A 246 -25.29 -6.59 -16.84
C PRO A 246 -26.56 -6.00 -16.22
N MET A 247 -27.63 -6.81 -16.11
CA MET A 247 -28.93 -6.36 -15.58
C MET A 247 -29.12 -6.70 -14.10
N ARG A 248 -28.23 -7.51 -13.52
CA ARG A 248 -28.30 -7.90 -12.12
C ARG A 248 -27.80 -6.78 -11.23
N LYS A 249 -28.60 -6.41 -10.26
CA LYS A 249 -28.24 -5.42 -9.24
C LYS A 249 -27.38 -6.05 -8.15
N TRP A 250 -26.30 -5.35 -7.79
CA TRP A 250 -25.41 -5.71 -6.71
C TRP A 250 -25.27 -4.57 -5.72
N ILE A 251 -24.95 -4.94 -4.49
CA ILE A 251 -24.43 -4.03 -3.46
C ILE A 251 -22.95 -4.37 -3.29
N MET A 252 -22.11 -3.35 -3.18
CA MET A 252 -20.69 -3.49 -2.90
C MET A 252 -20.35 -2.75 -1.61
N VAL A 253 -19.64 -3.43 -0.72
CA VAL A 253 -19.19 -2.89 0.57
C VAL A 253 -17.66 -2.99 0.66
N GLU A 254 -17.02 -1.90 1.12
CA GLU A 254 -15.60 -1.86 1.48
C GLU A 254 -15.42 -1.41 2.94
N CYS A 255 -14.26 -1.72 3.51
CA CYS A 255 -13.79 -1.09 4.74
C CYS A 255 -12.50 -0.31 4.48
N ARG A 256 -12.58 1.03 4.56
CA ARG A 256 -11.46 1.95 4.28
C ARG A 256 -10.36 1.91 5.33
N ALA A 257 -10.61 1.30 6.48
CA ALA A 257 -9.61 1.08 7.53
C ALA A 257 -8.65 -0.07 7.19
N SER A 258 -9.02 -0.97 6.27
CA SER A 258 -8.26 -2.16 5.93
C SER A 258 -7.65 -2.06 4.53
N PHE A 259 -6.40 -2.55 4.39
CA PHE A 259 -5.72 -2.73 3.12
C PHE A 259 -5.13 -4.13 3.03
N PHE A 260 -5.94 -5.09 2.58
CA PHE A 260 -5.60 -6.51 2.54
C PHE A 260 -4.35 -6.83 1.71
N GLU A 261 -4.12 -6.10 0.62
CA GLU A 261 -3.00 -6.36 -0.29
C GLU A 261 -1.63 -6.23 0.39
N ALA A 262 -1.50 -5.38 1.41
CA ALA A 262 -0.26 -5.24 2.19
C ALA A 262 0.12 -6.54 2.91
N SER A 263 -0.86 -7.31 3.40
CA SER A 263 -0.65 -8.55 4.16
C SER A 263 -0.67 -9.81 3.29
N ARG A 264 -1.37 -9.77 2.15
CA ARG A 264 -1.62 -10.90 1.26
C ARG A 264 -0.39 -11.71 0.90
N HIS A 265 0.66 -11.05 0.45
CA HIS A 265 1.88 -11.70 0.00
C HIS A 265 2.70 -12.28 1.16
N THR A 266 2.68 -11.62 2.32
CA THR A 266 3.30 -12.12 3.54
C THR A 266 2.60 -13.40 4.02
N LEU A 267 1.27 -13.43 4.03
CA LEU A 267 0.48 -14.61 4.37
C LEU A 267 0.84 -15.81 3.48
N LEU A 268 0.90 -15.59 2.17
CA LEU A 268 1.30 -16.64 1.23
C LEU A 268 2.74 -17.13 1.49
N ALA A 269 3.66 -16.21 1.75
CA ALA A 269 5.06 -16.54 2.04
C ALA A 269 5.19 -17.38 3.32
N LEU A 270 4.48 -17.05 4.39
CA LEU A 270 4.47 -17.83 5.64
C LEU A 270 4.01 -19.28 5.40
N GLN A 271 2.96 -19.50 4.58
CA GLN A 271 2.55 -20.85 4.18
C GLN A 271 3.62 -21.60 3.39
N HIS A 272 4.38 -20.89 2.54
CA HIS A 272 5.49 -21.48 1.77
C HIS A 272 6.68 -21.86 2.64
N MET A 273 7.00 -21.06 3.66
CA MET A 273 8.12 -21.34 4.58
C MET A 273 8.00 -22.67 5.31
N MET A 274 6.79 -23.23 5.45
CA MET A 274 6.61 -24.62 5.97
C MET A 274 7.16 -25.71 5.06
N ARG A 275 7.46 -25.40 3.79
CA ARG A 275 7.95 -26.34 2.78
C ARG A 275 9.44 -26.15 2.47
N GLU A 276 10.03 -25.12 3.04
CA GLU A 276 11.39 -24.67 2.78
C GLU A 276 12.25 -24.81 4.03
N PRO A 277 13.57 -24.92 3.90
CA PRO A 277 14.47 -24.72 5.03
C PRO A 277 14.24 -23.33 5.63
N PHE A 278 14.15 -23.26 6.95
CA PHE A 278 13.99 -22.00 7.66
C PHE A 278 15.31 -21.63 8.37
N PRO A 279 16.21 -20.88 7.69
CA PRO A 279 17.44 -20.42 8.30
C PRO A 279 17.15 -19.47 9.47
N LEU A 280 18.09 -19.38 10.42
CA LEU A 280 17.98 -18.56 11.62
C LEU A 280 16.81 -18.93 12.57
N SER A 281 16.13 -20.07 12.36
CA SER A 281 15.06 -20.56 13.24
C SER A 281 15.51 -20.73 14.69
N ASN A 282 16.79 -21.04 14.93
CA ASN A 282 17.36 -21.11 16.28
C ASN A 282 17.17 -19.82 17.07
N TYR A 283 17.25 -18.67 16.42
CA TYR A 283 17.07 -17.35 17.04
C TYR A 283 15.61 -16.93 17.05
N LEU A 284 14.95 -17.03 15.88
CA LEU A 284 13.59 -16.52 15.71
C LEU A 284 12.54 -17.39 16.40
N VAL A 285 12.70 -18.70 16.38
CA VAL A 285 11.74 -19.67 16.92
C VAL A 285 12.15 -20.12 18.33
N HIS A 286 13.42 -20.54 18.48
CA HIS A 286 13.89 -21.15 19.71
C HIS A 286 14.55 -20.14 20.68
N ALA A 287 14.58 -18.84 20.33
CA ALA A 287 15.09 -17.75 21.16
C ALA A 287 16.53 -17.98 21.71
N GLN A 288 17.39 -18.60 20.91
CA GLN A 288 18.80 -18.76 21.25
C GLN A 288 19.45 -17.38 21.38
N GLN A 289 20.16 -17.13 22.47
CA GLN A 289 20.72 -15.80 22.79
C GLN A 289 22.11 -15.59 22.18
N GLU A 290 22.93 -16.66 22.14
CA GLU A 290 24.26 -16.62 21.54
C GLU A 290 24.15 -16.74 20.04
N VAL A 291 24.74 -15.78 19.32
CA VAL A 291 24.66 -15.69 17.86
C VAL A 291 26.00 -16.08 17.26
N ASP A 292 25.97 -17.03 16.37
CA ASP A 292 27.11 -17.53 15.59
C ASP A 292 27.56 -16.54 14.52
N PRO A 293 28.84 -16.60 14.06
CA PRO A 293 29.25 -15.86 12.88
C PRO A 293 28.61 -16.39 11.58
N PRO A 294 28.39 -15.53 10.56
CA PRO A 294 27.87 -15.96 9.27
C PRO A 294 28.73 -17.07 8.64
N GLY A 295 28.08 -17.99 7.91
CA GLY A 295 28.76 -19.14 7.30
C GLY A 295 29.99 -18.77 6.46
N TYR A 296 29.90 -17.70 5.67
CA TYR A 296 31.02 -17.22 4.86
C TYR A 296 32.17 -16.63 5.68
N ILE A 297 31.90 -16.05 6.87
CA ILE A 297 32.95 -15.59 7.81
C ILE A 297 33.56 -16.76 8.57
N LYS A 298 32.75 -17.79 8.96
CA LYS A 298 33.31 -19.03 9.55
C LYS A 298 34.30 -19.72 8.61
N HIS A 299 34.03 -19.71 7.29
CA HIS A 299 34.93 -20.32 6.30
C HIS A 299 36.17 -19.44 5.99
N ASN A 300 36.02 -18.13 5.96
CA ASN A 300 37.11 -17.17 5.74
C ASN A 300 36.91 -15.93 6.62
N PRO A 301 37.57 -15.87 7.81
CA PRO A 301 37.42 -14.75 8.72
C PRO A 301 38.23 -13.50 8.29
N TYR A 302 39.03 -13.59 7.22
CA TYR A 302 39.83 -12.51 6.72
C TYR A 302 38.99 -11.58 5.84
N VAL A 303 38.83 -10.32 6.28
CA VAL A 303 38.02 -9.32 5.62
C VAL A 303 38.84 -8.09 5.27
N ASN A 304 38.64 -7.57 4.07
CA ASN A 304 39.22 -6.30 3.64
C ASN A 304 38.44 -5.14 4.27
N LEU A 305 39.02 -4.40 5.16
CA LEU A 305 38.51 -3.22 5.85
C LEU A 305 39.16 -1.92 5.34
N SER A 306 39.93 -1.95 4.26
CA SER A 306 40.71 -0.80 3.75
C SER A 306 39.83 0.42 3.43
N SER A 307 38.54 0.22 3.10
CA SER A 307 37.60 1.31 2.86
C SER A 307 37.25 2.16 4.11
N LEU A 308 37.67 1.74 5.31
CA LEU A 308 37.46 2.47 6.56
C LEU A 308 38.55 3.49 6.88
N VAL A 309 39.72 3.37 6.28
CA VAL A 309 40.91 4.11 6.63
C VAL A 309 41.41 4.96 5.44
N SER A 310 42.34 5.87 5.70
CA SER A 310 43.00 6.64 4.64
C SER A 310 43.83 5.77 3.71
N MET A 311 44.10 6.26 2.51
CA MET A 311 44.94 5.51 1.54
C MET A 311 46.32 5.14 2.08
N GLU A 312 46.84 5.92 3.02
CA GLU A 312 48.18 5.68 3.61
C GLU A 312 48.20 4.46 4.53
N GLU A 313 47.11 4.18 5.20
CA GLU A 313 46.96 3.07 6.15
C GLU A 313 46.28 1.83 5.52
N SER A 314 45.79 1.91 4.29
CA SER A 314 44.93 0.91 3.65
C SER A 314 45.51 -0.49 3.58
N ALA A 315 46.82 -0.61 3.37
CA ALA A 315 47.50 -1.91 3.21
C ALA A 315 47.44 -2.81 4.47
N GLU A 316 47.42 -2.21 5.67
CA GLU A 316 47.29 -2.96 6.93
C GLU A 316 45.92 -3.52 7.16
N TYR A 317 44.88 -2.96 6.48
CA TYR A 317 43.47 -3.32 6.64
C TYR A 317 42.93 -4.17 5.50
N GLU A 318 43.73 -4.58 4.54
CA GLU A 318 43.28 -5.42 3.41
C GLU A 318 42.96 -6.87 3.80
N ASN A 319 43.53 -7.38 4.91
CA ASN A 319 43.40 -8.79 5.30
C ASN A 319 43.32 -8.94 6.83
N VAL A 320 42.21 -8.52 7.43
CA VAL A 320 42.00 -8.51 8.89
C VAL A 320 41.17 -9.72 9.33
N ASN A 321 41.67 -10.51 10.31
CA ASN A 321 40.86 -11.56 10.94
C ASN A 321 39.83 -10.91 11.88
N VAL A 322 38.61 -10.71 11.41
CA VAL A 322 37.54 -10.00 12.15
C VAL A 322 37.01 -10.75 13.39
N LEU A 323 37.26 -12.04 13.49
CA LEU A 323 36.88 -12.85 14.65
C LEU A 323 37.84 -12.71 15.84
N GLU A 324 39.13 -12.59 15.55
CA GLU A 324 40.17 -12.55 16.58
C GLU A 324 40.71 -11.12 16.82
N ASP A 325 41.05 -10.40 15.75
CA ASP A 325 41.75 -9.12 15.79
C ASP A 325 40.94 -7.97 15.23
N TRP A 326 40.03 -7.39 16.05
CA TRP A 326 39.37 -6.18 15.63
C TRP A 326 40.25 -4.97 15.82
N PRO A 327 40.63 -4.26 14.74
CA PRO A 327 41.64 -3.19 14.82
C PRO A 327 41.11 -1.97 15.60
N THR A 328 42.01 -1.38 16.41
CA THR A 328 41.76 -0.08 17.04
C THR A 328 42.05 1.02 16.03
N MET A 329 41.05 1.44 15.31
CA MET A 329 41.19 2.41 14.24
C MET A 329 41.36 3.82 14.81
N SER A 330 42.43 4.51 14.50
CA SER A 330 42.75 5.85 14.99
C SER A 330 42.33 6.99 14.07
N SER A 331 42.15 6.73 12.78
CA SER A 331 41.93 7.77 11.74
C SER A 331 40.59 7.68 10.99
N HIS A 332 39.62 6.92 11.49
CA HIS A 332 38.33 6.72 10.80
C HIS A 332 37.21 7.68 11.22
N SER A 333 36.17 7.73 10.38
CA SER A 333 34.95 8.55 10.60
C SER A 333 33.97 7.98 11.63
N LEU A 334 34.16 6.71 12.07
CA LEU A 334 33.29 6.01 13.00
C LEU A 334 33.61 6.38 14.46
N ASP A 335 32.61 6.56 15.29
CA ASP A 335 32.80 6.59 16.73
C ASP A 335 32.87 5.18 17.34
N ARG A 336 33.28 5.08 18.62
CA ARG A 336 33.45 3.79 19.30
C ARG A 336 32.19 2.90 19.26
N SER A 337 31.00 3.49 19.39
CA SER A 337 29.74 2.73 19.36
C SER A 337 29.42 2.24 17.95
N GLN A 338 29.68 3.07 16.94
CA GLN A 338 29.52 2.71 15.52
C GLN A 338 30.53 1.61 15.10
N SER A 339 31.78 1.69 15.55
CA SER A 339 32.78 0.65 15.29
C SER A 339 32.40 -0.69 15.91
N LYS A 340 31.87 -0.68 17.14
CA LYS A 340 31.37 -1.88 17.83
C LYS A 340 30.17 -2.50 17.09
N ALA A 341 29.23 -1.69 16.66
CA ALA A 341 28.07 -2.12 15.86
C ALA A 341 28.49 -2.70 14.51
N LEU A 342 29.47 -2.08 13.83
CA LEU A 342 30.03 -2.60 12.59
C LEU A 342 30.69 -3.97 12.77
N LYS A 343 31.48 -4.14 13.87
CA LYS A 343 32.04 -5.46 14.22
C LYS A 343 30.94 -6.50 14.35
N ARG A 344 29.86 -6.19 15.10
CA ARG A 344 28.72 -7.10 15.25
C ARG A 344 28.08 -7.44 13.91
N ILE A 345 27.84 -6.45 13.06
CA ILE A 345 27.29 -6.70 11.72
C ILE A 345 28.16 -7.71 10.95
N LEU A 346 29.47 -7.59 10.99
CA LEU A 346 30.36 -8.47 10.22
C LEU A 346 30.54 -9.86 10.87
N THR A 347 30.35 -9.99 12.17
CA THR A 347 30.69 -11.22 12.92
C THR A 347 29.51 -11.98 13.49
N SER A 348 28.27 -11.59 13.20
CA SER A 348 27.06 -12.25 13.70
C SER A 348 26.09 -12.54 12.57
N GLU A 349 25.66 -13.82 12.39
CA GLU A 349 24.71 -14.19 11.33
C GLU A 349 23.30 -13.56 11.51
N LEU A 350 22.96 -13.20 12.77
CA LEU A 350 21.85 -12.32 13.12
C LEU A 350 22.40 -11.12 13.87
N ALA A 351 22.60 -10.00 13.19
CA ALA A 351 23.11 -8.78 13.76
C ALA A 351 21.98 -7.79 14.08
N ILE A 352 21.91 -7.35 15.32
CA ILE A 352 20.93 -6.36 15.79
C ILE A 352 21.65 -5.09 16.23
N VAL A 353 21.28 -3.95 15.62
CA VAL A 353 21.85 -2.63 15.91
C VAL A 353 20.73 -1.66 16.27
N GLN A 354 20.72 -1.22 17.53
CA GLN A 354 19.84 -0.16 18.00
C GLN A 354 20.49 1.20 17.75
N GLY A 355 19.79 2.07 17.05
CA GLY A 355 20.24 3.43 16.80
C GLY A 355 19.23 4.48 17.25
N PRO A 356 19.40 5.07 18.45
CA PRO A 356 18.62 6.24 18.84
C PRO A 356 18.65 7.37 17.81
N PRO A 357 17.72 8.36 17.89
CA PRO A 357 17.63 9.42 16.89
C PRO A 357 18.94 10.17 16.65
N GLY A 358 19.31 10.32 15.38
CA GLY A 358 20.50 11.08 14.98
C GLY A 358 21.85 10.40 15.24
N THR A 359 21.90 9.14 15.67
CA THR A 359 23.15 8.42 15.97
C THR A 359 23.83 7.81 14.75
N GLY A 360 23.20 7.88 13.56
CA GLY A 360 23.77 7.42 12.30
C GLY A 360 23.52 5.94 11.98
N LYS A 361 22.31 5.45 12.23
CA LYS A 361 21.85 4.10 11.80
C LYS A 361 22.23 3.82 10.35
N THR A 362 21.64 4.58 9.43
CA THR A 362 21.85 4.44 7.98
C THR A 362 23.32 4.60 7.59
N PHE A 363 24.09 5.46 8.29
CA PHE A 363 25.52 5.60 8.04
C PHE A 363 26.28 4.30 8.33
N VAL A 364 26.00 3.65 9.47
CA VAL A 364 26.63 2.36 9.82
C VAL A 364 26.23 1.26 8.84
N SER A 365 24.96 1.22 8.43
CA SER A 365 24.46 0.28 7.42
C SER A 365 25.15 0.48 6.06
N VAL A 366 25.32 1.72 5.62
CA VAL A 366 26.01 2.07 4.37
C VAL A 366 27.47 1.62 4.40
N VAL A 367 28.17 1.88 5.51
CA VAL A 367 29.57 1.44 5.70
C VAL A 367 29.67 -0.09 5.71
N ALA A 368 28.75 -0.76 6.41
CA ALA A 368 28.71 -2.23 6.43
C ALA A 368 28.45 -2.81 5.04
N LEU A 369 27.49 -2.24 4.30
CA LEU A 369 27.21 -2.64 2.91
C LEU A 369 28.43 -2.46 1.99
N GLN A 370 29.18 -1.37 2.15
CA GLN A 370 30.40 -1.13 1.39
C GLN A 370 31.44 -2.23 1.66
N ILE A 371 31.72 -2.52 2.95
CA ILE A 371 32.69 -3.55 3.32
C ILE A 371 32.23 -4.93 2.82
N ILE A 372 30.98 -5.30 3.06
CA ILE A 372 30.45 -6.58 2.60
C ILE A 372 30.59 -6.69 1.07
N ARG A 373 30.20 -5.65 0.32
CA ARG A 373 30.34 -5.60 -1.14
C ARG A 373 31.80 -5.75 -1.60
N ASP A 374 32.74 -5.11 -0.93
CA ASP A 374 34.19 -5.17 -1.27
C ASP A 374 34.76 -6.58 -1.08
N ASN A 375 34.16 -7.37 -0.20
CA ASN A 375 34.58 -8.74 0.11
C ASN A 375 33.79 -9.82 -0.65
N LEU A 376 32.73 -9.47 -1.38
CA LEU A 376 31.98 -10.40 -2.21
C LEU A 376 32.62 -10.54 -3.60
N ARG A 377 32.67 -11.77 -4.13
CA ARG A 377 33.10 -12.07 -5.50
C ARG A 377 32.06 -11.56 -6.50
N LYS A 378 32.47 -11.39 -7.76
CA LYS A 378 31.54 -10.96 -8.83
C LYS A 378 30.43 -11.97 -9.11
N GLU A 379 30.68 -13.24 -8.86
CA GLU A 379 29.74 -14.35 -9.08
C GLU A 379 28.78 -14.58 -7.91
N ASP A 380 29.05 -13.95 -6.75
CA ASP A 380 28.19 -14.08 -5.58
C ASP A 380 26.83 -13.41 -5.82
N SER A 381 25.80 -13.93 -5.16
CA SER A 381 24.45 -13.39 -5.23
C SER A 381 24.39 -11.96 -4.70
N PRO A 382 23.46 -11.12 -5.20
CA PRO A 382 23.32 -9.75 -4.74
C PRO A 382 22.92 -9.69 -3.26
N ILE A 383 23.34 -8.61 -2.58
CA ILE A 383 22.88 -8.26 -1.23
C ILE A 383 21.45 -7.72 -1.35
N ILE A 384 20.54 -8.22 -0.53
CA ILE A 384 19.18 -7.67 -0.42
C ILE A 384 19.18 -6.57 0.65
N VAL A 385 18.65 -5.41 0.29
CA VAL A 385 18.39 -4.33 1.25
C VAL A 385 16.89 -4.02 1.26
N THR A 386 16.32 -3.91 2.45
CA THR A 386 14.90 -3.66 2.60
C THR A 386 14.62 -2.66 3.72
N ALA A 387 13.52 -1.90 3.57
CA ALA A 387 13.02 -0.97 4.58
C ALA A 387 11.49 -0.96 4.53
N GLN A 388 10.85 -0.51 5.62
CA GLN A 388 9.39 -0.43 5.70
C GLN A 388 8.83 0.59 4.69
N THR A 389 9.46 1.75 4.56
CA THR A 389 8.98 2.85 3.72
C THR A 389 9.83 3.04 2.46
N ASN A 390 9.20 3.54 1.39
CA ASN A 390 9.91 3.92 0.16
C ASN A 390 10.96 5.00 0.43
N HIS A 391 10.69 5.94 1.36
CA HIS A 391 11.62 7.02 1.70
C HIS A 391 12.91 6.47 2.33
N ALA A 392 12.80 5.60 3.34
CA ALA A 392 13.97 5.00 4.00
C ALA A 392 14.80 4.15 3.03
N LEU A 393 14.13 3.37 2.17
CA LEU A 393 14.79 2.58 1.13
C LEU A 393 15.54 3.46 0.13
N ASP A 394 14.90 4.50 -0.40
CA ASP A 394 15.47 5.39 -1.39
C ASP A 394 16.65 6.19 -0.79
N GLN A 395 16.57 6.59 0.47
CA GLN A 395 17.67 7.23 1.19
C GLN A 395 18.89 6.28 1.32
N LEU A 396 18.65 5.02 1.71
CA LEU A 396 19.72 4.00 1.80
C LEU A 396 20.36 3.76 0.44
N LEU A 397 19.57 3.57 -0.61
CA LEU A 397 20.06 3.35 -1.98
C LEU A 397 20.80 4.56 -2.54
N ARG A 398 20.39 5.79 -2.21
CA ARG A 398 21.09 7.01 -2.60
C ARG A 398 22.49 7.08 -2.01
N HIS A 399 22.65 6.74 -0.74
CA HIS A 399 23.96 6.67 -0.11
C HIS A 399 24.80 5.52 -0.70
N THR A 400 24.18 4.37 -0.92
CA THR A 400 24.82 3.19 -1.50
C THR A 400 25.30 3.45 -2.94
N SER A 401 24.57 4.23 -3.73
CA SER A 401 24.93 4.57 -5.12
C SER A 401 26.24 5.32 -5.26
N GLN A 402 26.76 5.91 -4.20
CA GLN A 402 28.04 6.64 -4.20
C GLN A 402 29.25 5.69 -4.39
N PHE A 403 29.14 4.45 -3.90
CA PHE A 403 30.22 3.46 -4.03
C PHE A 403 29.82 2.26 -4.90
N GLU A 404 28.52 2.00 -5.10
CA GLU A 404 28.02 0.88 -5.92
C GLU A 404 26.95 1.36 -6.90
N PRO A 405 27.33 1.66 -8.16
CA PRO A 405 26.38 2.10 -9.17
C PRO A 405 25.49 0.97 -9.72
N ASN A 406 25.90 -0.31 -9.50
CA ASN A 406 25.19 -1.48 -9.98
C ASN A 406 24.18 -1.99 -8.97
N TYR A 407 23.20 -1.16 -8.65
CA TYR A 407 22.05 -1.56 -7.84
C TYR A 407 20.77 -1.54 -8.67
N ILE A 408 19.78 -2.34 -8.26
CA ILE A 408 18.43 -2.36 -8.84
C ILE A 408 17.40 -2.24 -7.71
N ARG A 409 16.40 -1.38 -7.92
CA ARG A 409 15.26 -1.24 -7.04
C ARG A 409 14.07 -2.03 -7.57
N LEU A 410 13.51 -2.93 -6.74
CA LEU A 410 12.25 -3.61 -7.01
C LEU A 410 11.08 -2.79 -6.48
N GLY A 411 9.95 -2.87 -7.18
CA GLY A 411 8.71 -2.20 -6.81
C GLY A 411 8.61 -0.77 -7.32
N GLY A 412 7.47 -0.20 -7.02
CA GLY A 412 6.87 0.97 -7.63
C GLY A 412 7.61 2.30 -7.66
N ARG A 413 6.92 3.36 -7.27
CA ARG A 413 7.36 4.73 -7.52
C ARG A 413 8.41 5.19 -6.51
N SER A 414 9.59 5.56 -7.01
CA SER A 414 10.54 6.38 -6.28
C SER A 414 10.29 7.86 -6.60
N LYS A 415 10.35 8.73 -5.58
CA LYS A 415 10.35 10.19 -5.76
C LYS A 415 11.71 10.70 -6.28
N ASP A 416 12.74 9.91 -6.08
CA ASP A 416 14.09 10.21 -6.52
C ASP A 416 14.27 9.90 -8.01
N LYS A 417 14.58 10.92 -8.80
CA LYS A 417 14.74 10.81 -10.25
C LYS A 417 15.89 9.87 -10.67
N GLU A 418 16.97 9.79 -9.88
CA GLU A 418 18.12 8.93 -10.19
C GLU A 418 17.81 7.47 -9.81
N ILE A 419 17.17 7.24 -8.66
CA ILE A 419 16.76 5.91 -8.25
C ILE A 419 15.69 5.36 -9.20
N LYS A 420 14.77 6.20 -9.69
CA LYS A 420 13.76 5.80 -10.68
C LYS A 420 14.38 5.17 -11.93
N LYS A 421 15.51 5.69 -12.42
CA LYS A 421 16.25 5.10 -13.57
C LYS A 421 16.80 3.71 -13.27
N ARG A 422 16.93 3.33 -12.00
CA ARG A 422 17.44 2.04 -11.52
C ARG A 422 16.36 1.08 -11.06
N THR A 423 15.07 1.40 -11.28
CA THR A 423 14.00 0.43 -11.06
C THR A 423 14.12 -0.71 -12.06
N LEU A 424 13.71 -1.92 -11.65
CA LEU A 424 13.74 -3.09 -12.54
C LEU A 424 12.97 -2.84 -13.84
N PHE A 425 11.89 -2.07 -13.78
CA PHE A 425 11.10 -1.69 -14.95
C PHE A 425 11.90 -0.87 -15.96
N GLU A 426 12.55 0.21 -15.51
CA GLU A 426 13.36 1.08 -16.38
C GLU A 426 14.58 0.33 -16.95
N VAL A 427 15.29 -0.43 -16.11
CA VAL A 427 16.44 -1.24 -16.56
C VAL A 427 15.99 -2.28 -17.59
N ARG A 428 14.87 -2.96 -17.39
CA ARG A 428 14.32 -3.91 -18.34
C ARG A 428 13.90 -3.25 -19.65
N SER A 429 13.28 -2.07 -19.58
CA SER A 429 12.82 -1.30 -20.74
C SER A 429 13.98 -0.78 -21.59
N ALA A 430 15.12 -0.48 -20.97
CA ALA A 430 16.34 -0.05 -21.67
C ALA A 430 17.05 -1.19 -22.41
N ILE A 431 16.79 -2.46 -22.05
CA ILE A 431 17.38 -3.61 -22.73
C ILE A 431 16.60 -3.89 -24.01
N PRO A 432 17.24 -3.96 -25.21
CA PRO A 432 16.55 -4.31 -26.43
C PRO A 432 15.81 -5.65 -26.29
N GLN A 433 14.49 -5.63 -26.43
CA GLN A 433 13.67 -6.84 -26.33
C GLN A 433 13.94 -7.74 -27.53
N GLN A 434 14.87 -8.65 -27.40
CA GLN A 434 14.96 -9.75 -28.34
C GLN A 434 13.84 -10.74 -28.04
N LYS A 435 12.84 -10.80 -28.94
CA LYS A 435 11.80 -11.82 -28.89
C LYS A 435 12.48 -13.19 -29.05
N GLN A 436 12.67 -13.89 -27.93
CA GLN A 436 13.15 -15.28 -27.97
C GLN A 436 11.97 -16.19 -28.35
N PRO A 437 11.96 -16.77 -29.56
CA PRO A 437 10.91 -17.71 -29.95
C PRO A 437 10.93 -18.89 -28.98
N GLY A 438 9.73 -19.25 -28.46
CA GLY A 438 9.58 -20.39 -27.57
C GLY A 438 9.78 -20.11 -26.08
N SER A 439 10.06 -18.86 -25.64
CA SER A 439 10.10 -18.53 -24.22
C SER A 439 8.73 -18.78 -23.55
N GLN A 440 8.74 -19.20 -22.29
CA GLN A 440 7.52 -19.48 -21.51
C GLN A 440 6.59 -18.25 -21.46
N LYS A 441 7.15 -17.06 -21.30
CA LYS A 441 6.43 -15.78 -21.35
C LYS A 441 5.67 -15.60 -22.67
N MET A 442 6.32 -15.90 -23.82
CA MET A 442 5.68 -15.77 -25.14
C MET A 442 4.61 -16.83 -25.36
N GLN A 443 4.85 -18.08 -24.94
CA GLN A 443 3.86 -19.17 -25.01
C GLN A 443 2.61 -18.82 -24.19
N ALA A 444 2.80 -18.34 -22.95
CA ALA A 444 1.71 -17.89 -22.10
C ALA A 444 0.94 -16.70 -22.68
N ALA A 445 1.63 -15.72 -23.25
CA ALA A 445 0.99 -14.58 -23.92
C ALA A 445 0.15 -15.02 -25.14
N MET A 446 0.62 -16.00 -25.90
CA MET A 446 -0.16 -16.58 -27.01
C MET A 446 -1.39 -17.35 -26.50
N ALA A 447 -1.24 -18.13 -25.41
CA ALA A 447 -2.35 -18.82 -24.75
C ALA A 447 -3.40 -17.82 -24.25
N MET A 448 -3.00 -16.75 -23.56
CA MET A 448 -3.91 -15.68 -23.12
C MET A 448 -4.66 -15.05 -24.30
N LYS A 449 -3.97 -14.74 -25.40
CA LYS A 449 -4.61 -14.20 -26.61
C LYS A 449 -5.64 -15.17 -27.19
N LYS A 450 -5.34 -16.48 -27.23
CA LYS A 450 -6.28 -17.51 -27.69
C LYS A 450 -7.51 -17.57 -26.78
N LEU A 451 -7.30 -17.55 -25.45
CA LEU A 451 -8.38 -17.55 -24.47
C LEU A 451 -9.25 -16.29 -24.54
N THR A 452 -8.63 -15.12 -24.74
CA THR A 452 -9.36 -13.87 -24.98
C THR A 452 -10.29 -13.98 -26.19
N ASN A 453 -9.79 -14.47 -27.32
CA ASN A 453 -10.61 -14.63 -28.53
C ASN A 453 -11.75 -15.64 -28.30
N ARG A 454 -11.45 -16.77 -27.62
CA ARG A 454 -12.47 -17.78 -27.28
C ARG A 454 -13.55 -17.20 -26.37
N CYS A 455 -13.16 -16.42 -25.36
CA CYS A 455 -14.11 -15.77 -24.45
C CYS A 455 -14.98 -14.73 -25.16
N GLN A 456 -14.41 -13.94 -26.08
CA GLN A 456 -15.16 -12.96 -26.85
C GLN A 456 -16.19 -13.61 -27.78
N LEU A 457 -15.85 -14.74 -28.44
CA LEU A 457 -16.81 -15.49 -29.21
C LEU A 457 -17.96 -16.00 -28.34
N LEU A 458 -17.65 -16.46 -27.13
CA LEU A 458 -18.67 -16.91 -26.17
C LEU A 458 -19.57 -15.76 -25.69
N LEU A 459 -19.01 -14.57 -25.48
CA LEU A 459 -19.73 -13.37 -25.03
C LEU A 459 -20.50 -12.65 -26.13
N ALA A 460 -20.28 -13.02 -27.38
CA ALA A 460 -20.86 -12.33 -28.52
C ALA A 460 -22.39 -12.09 -28.42
N PRO A 461 -23.20 -13.01 -27.84
CA PRO A 461 -24.64 -12.76 -27.65
C PRO A 461 -24.97 -11.66 -26.66
N LEU A 462 -24.03 -11.29 -25.78
CA LEU A 462 -24.18 -10.27 -24.74
C LEU A 462 -23.37 -9.00 -25.04
N GLU A 463 -22.74 -8.90 -26.24
CA GLU A 463 -22.00 -7.67 -26.60
C GLU A 463 -22.96 -6.49 -26.83
N ALA A 464 -22.49 -5.30 -26.45
CA ALA A 464 -23.19 -4.05 -26.73
C ALA A 464 -23.42 -3.89 -28.24
N ASN A 465 -24.58 -3.39 -28.59
CA ASN A 465 -25.03 -3.14 -29.97
C ASN A 465 -25.44 -4.38 -30.82
N ARG A 466 -25.60 -5.56 -30.21
CA ARG A 466 -26.21 -6.68 -30.87
C ARG A 466 -27.73 -6.67 -30.71
N GLY A 467 -28.41 -7.22 -31.70
CA GLY A 467 -29.86 -7.42 -31.70
C GLY A 467 -30.32 -8.51 -30.70
N PRO A 468 -31.58 -8.93 -30.78
CA PRO A 468 -32.11 -10.06 -30.02
C PRO A 468 -31.34 -11.36 -30.29
N LEU A 469 -31.52 -12.36 -29.41
CA LEU A 469 -30.87 -13.67 -29.57
C LEU A 469 -31.11 -14.27 -30.98
N ASP A 470 -30.06 -14.81 -31.57
CA ASP A 470 -30.14 -15.49 -32.83
C ASP A 470 -30.68 -16.92 -32.64
N HIS A 471 -31.67 -17.32 -33.44
CA HIS A 471 -32.22 -18.69 -33.44
C HIS A 471 -31.15 -19.77 -33.76
N LYS A 472 -30.18 -19.47 -34.65
CA LYS A 472 -29.06 -20.37 -34.98
C LYS A 472 -28.14 -20.60 -33.75
N LEU A 473 -27.94 -19.57 -32.94
CA LEU A 473 -27.24 -19.70 -31.67
C LEU A 473 -28.04 -20.61 -30.73
N LEU A 474 -29.36 -20.40 -30.63
CA LEU A 474 -30.20 -21.21 -29.75
C LEU A 474 -30.20 -22.69 -30.16
N LEU A 475 -30.20 -22.96 -31.47
CA LEU A 475 -30.06 -24.29 -32.01
C LEU A 475 -28.69 -24.89 -31.68
N SER A 476 -27.63 -24.16 -31.88
CA SER A 476 -26.26 -24.63 -31.60
C SER A 476 -26.00 -24.91 -30.10
N LEU A 477 -26.82 -24.34 -29.24
CA LEU A 477 -26.79 -24.55 -27.77
C LEU A 477 -27.82 -25.61 -27.32
N ASP A 478 -28.47 -26.33 -28.25
CA ASP A 478 -29.51 -27.32 -27.97
C ASP A 478 -30.69 -26.77 -27.11
N LEU A 479 -30.96 -25.49 -27.20
CA LEU A 479 -32.05 -24.82 -26.50
C LEU A 479 -33.38 -24.83 -27.26
N ILE A 480 -33.28 -25.00 -28.60
CA ILE A 480 -34.42 -25.24 -29.48
C ILE A 480 -34.07 -26.38 -30.41
N THR A 481 -35.10 -27.08 -30.94
CA THR A 481 -34.90 -28.16 -31.91
C THR A 481 -34.64 -27.60 -33.32
N LYS A 482 -34.23 -28.51 -34.25
CA LYS A 482 -34.01 -28.15 -35.65
C LYS A 482 -35.34 -27.73 -36.31
N GLU A 483 -36.41 -28.43 -35.99
CA GLU A 483 -37.76 -28.16 -36.50
C GLU A 483 -38.23 -26.76 -36.04
N GLN A 484 -37.99 -26.40 -34.75
CA GLN A 484 -38.29 -25.09 -34.17
C GLN A 484 -37.45 -23.98 -34.87
N ALA A 485 -36.18 -24.23 -35.14
CA ALA A 485 -35.34 -23.25 -35.85
C ALA A 485 -35.80 -23.04 -37.30
N GLU A 486 -36.12 -24.12 -37.99
CA GLU A 486 -36.64 -24.07 -39.38
C GLU A 486 -38.04 -23.38 -39.43
N SER A 487 -38.86 -23.51 -38.40
CA SER A 487 -40.15 -22.81 -38.34
C SER A 487 -39.98 -21.29 -38.28
N LEU A 488 -38.99 -20.80 -37.57
CA LEU A 488 -38.66 -19.39 -37.51
C LEU A 488 -38.09 -18.84 -38.86
N GLU A 489 -37.51 -19.70 -39.67
CA GLU A 489 -37.02 -19.32 -41.00
C GLU A 489 -38.16 -19.31 -42.05
N ARG A 490 -39.16 -20.22 -41.95
CA ARG A 490 -40.31 -20.33 -42.88
C ARG A 490 -41.25 -19.12 -42.76
N GLU A 491 -41.52 -18.65 -41.59
CA GLU A 491 -42.41 -17.47 -41.37
C GLU A 491 -41.91 -16.23 -42.08
N PHE A 492 -40.60 -16.17 -42.38
CA PHE A 492 -39.99 -15.06 -43.06
C PHE A 492 -40.06 -15.07 -44.59
N GLN A 493 -40.00 -16.26 -45.20
CA GLN A 493 -40.04 -16.38 -46.68
C GLN A 493 -41.35 -15.88 -47.29
N CYS A 494 -42.42 -15.81 -46.47
CA CYS A 494 -43.72 -15.31 -46.93
C CYS A 494 -43.87 -13.79 -46.92
N THR A 495 -42.99 -13.01 -46.28
CA THR A 495 -43.23 -11.59 -46.02
C THR A 495 -42.32 -10.59 -46.73
N MET A 496 -41.19 -10.99 -47.29
CA MET A 496 -40.27 -10.04 -47.96
C MET A 496 -39.44 -10.65 -49.12
N GLY A 497 -39.67 -10.16 -50.33
CA GLY A 497 -38.67 -10.23 -51.39
C GLY A 497 -37.56 -9.20 -51.08
N ILE A 498 -36.31 -9.70 -51.05
CA ILE A 498 -35.05 -8.95 -51.27
C ILE A 498 -34.47 -8.18 -50.07
N THR A 499 -33.19 -8.45 -49.87
CA THR A 499 -32.19 -7.87 -48.95
C THR A 499 -32.33 -8.27 -47.48
N ALA A 500 -31.75 -9.42 -47.14
CA ALA A 500 -31.43 -9.82 -45.77
C ALA A 500 -30.41 -8.81 -45.18
N SER A 501 -30.88 -7.99 -44.28
CA SER A 501 -30.02 -7.28 -43.38
C SER A 501 -29.20 -8.33 -42.61
N GLU A 502 -27.90 -8.14 -42.49
CA GLU A 502 -26.96 -9.05 -41.79
C GLU A 502 -27.17 -9.11 -40.27
N ASN A 503 -28.31 -8.68 -39.74
CA ASN A 503 -28.59 -8.73 -38.31
C ASN A 503 -29.02 -10.15 -37.87
N PRO A 504 -28.20 -10.87 -37.09
CA PRO A 504 -28.44 -12.28 -36.72
C PRO A 504 -29.75 -12.50 -35.95
N GLY A 505 -30.21 -11.53 -35.17
CA GLY A 505 -31.39 -11.62 -34.31
C GLY A 505 -32.75 -11.33 -35.01
N ILE A 506 -32.77 -10.98 -36.30
CA ILE A 506 -33.95 -10.46 -37.04
C ILE A 506 -35.11 -11.47 -37.02
N ARG A 507 -34.82 -12.77 -37.01
CA ARG A 507 -35.85 -13.83 -36.97
C ARG A 507 -36.60 -13.87 -35.65
N MET A 508 -35.84 -13.77 -34.55
CA MET A 508 -36.42 -13.72 -33.21
C MET A 508 -37.19 -12.40 -32.97
N GLU A 509 -36.71 -11.30 -33.52
CA GLU A 509 -37.40 -10.00 -33.46
C GLU A 509 -38.75 -10.07 -34.14
N GLN A 510 -38.83 -10.67 -35.32
CA GLN A 510 -40.04 -10.84 -36.11
C GLN A 510 -41.04 -11.76 -35.40
N TRP A 511 -40.57 -12.91 -34.90
CA TRP A 511 -41.40 -13.86 -34.14
C TRP A 511 -41.98 -13.23 -32.88
N LEU A 512 -41.18 -12.43 -32.14
CA LEU A 512 -41.61 -11.76 -30.91
C LEU A 512 -42.54 -10.56 -31.20
N GLY A 513 -42.29 -9.84 -32.27
CA GLY A 513 -43.06 -8.64 -32.63
C GLY A 513 -43.18 -7.67 -31.47
N LYS A 514 -44.38 -7.29 -31.08
CA LYS A 514 -44.70 -6.38 -29.97
C LYS A 514 -44.30 -6.92 -28.59
N CYS A 515 -44.00 -8.21 -28.46
CA CYS A 515 -43.54 -8.80 -27.21
C CYS A 515 -42.07 -8.54 -26.93
N LEU A 516 -41.29 -8.09 -27.89
CA LEU A 516 -39.93 -7.69 -27.71
C LEU A 516 -39.84 -6.20 -27.28
N VAL A 517 -39.30 -5.92 -26.14
CA VAL A 517 -39.18 -4.56 -25.60
C VAL A 517 -37.71 -4.24 -25.37
N PRO A 518 -37.22 -3.09 -25.86
CA PRO A 518 -35.87 -2.63 -25.51
C PRO A 518 -35.74 -2.45 -23.99
N CYS A 519 -34.57 -2.72 -23.48
CA CYS A 519 -34.17 -2.43 -22.11
C CYS A 519 -33.17 -1.29 -22.12
N ASP A 520 -33.46 -0.27 -21.31
CA ASP A 520 -32.50 0.79 -21.07
C ASP A 520 -31.37 0.28 -20.18
N ARG A 521 -30.24 0.98 -20.22
CA ARG A 521 -29.12 0.69 -19.29
C ARG A 521 -29.64 0.83 -17.86
N PRO A 522 -29.32 -0.12 -16.98
CA PRO A 522 -29.87 -0.16 -15.63
C PRO A 522 -29.40 0.99 -14.73
N ILE A 523 -28.32 1.65 -15.07
CA ILE A 523 -27.78 2.81 -14.38
C ILE A 523 -27.49 3.93 -15.37
N GLY A 524 -28.05 5.10 -15.08
CA GLY A 524 -27.87 6.33 -15.88
C GLY A 524 -27.12 7.41 -15.08
N PRO A 525 -26.90 8.59 -15.69
CA PRO A 525 -26.30 9.71 -15.01
C PRO A 525 -27.11 10.12 -13.77
N GLU A 526 -26.42 10.27 -12.66
CA GLU A 526 -27.01 10.71 -11.38
C GLU A 526 -26.66 12.19 -11.18
N GLN A 527 -27.63 12.98 -10.74
CA GLN A 527 -27.42 14.39 -10.39
C GLN A 527 -27.70 14.57 -8.90
N PHE A 528 -26.65 14.89 -8.16
CA PHE A 528 -26.72 15.16 -6.75
C PHE A 528 -26.12 16.56 -6.47
N ASP A 529 -26.80 17.36 -5.68
CA ASP A 529 -26.35 18.67 -5.23
C ASP A 529 -25.82 18.54 -3.79
N TRP A 530 -24.70 17.83 -3.65
CA TRP A 530 -24.07 17.58 -2.35
C TRP A 530 -22.72 18.29 -2.23
N GLY A 531 -22.31 18.56 -0.98
CA GLY A 531 -20.94 19.01 -0.69
C GLY A 531 -19.89 17.95 -0.99
N TYR A 532 -18.65 18.39 -1.20
CA TYR A 532 -17.53 17.47 -1.40
C TYR A 532 -17.14 16.73 -0.12
N GLU A 533 -16.68 15.50 -0.27
CA GLU A 533 -16.00 14.76 0.78
C GLU A 533 -14.71 15.48 1.16
N GLU A 534 -14.39 15.55 2.44
CA GLU A 534 -13.10 16.09 2.88
C GLU A 534 -11.95 15.23 2.38
N GLU A 535 -10.82 15.90 2.09
CA GLU A 535 -9.58 15.26 1.67
C GLU A 535 -9.05 14.33 2.77
N ASP A 536 -9.02 13.02 2.51
CA ASP A 536 -8.58 12.03 3.51
C ASP A 536 -7.07 11.87 3.53
N PHE A 537 -6.41 11.99 2.38
CA PHE A 537 -4.98 11.69 2.21
C PHE A 537 -4.28 12.65 1.25
N GLU A 538 -2.96 12.73 1.37
CA GLU A 538 -2.15 13.33 0.32
C GLU A 538 -2.14 12.42 -0.91
N VAL A 539 -2.25 13.01 -2.10
CA VAL A 539 -2.26 12.31 -3.39
C VAL A 539 -1.09 11.33 -3.52
N GLU A 540 0.08 11.71 -3.00
CA GLU A 540 1.28 10.90 -3.08
C GLU A 540 1.25 9.65 -2.20
N GLN A 541 0.68 9.74 -0.99
CA GLN A 541 0.53 8.58 -0.10
C GLN A 541 -0.42 7.53 -0.68
N LEU A 542 -1.52 7.97 -1.27
CA LEU A 542 -2.44 7.07 -1.97
C LEU A 542 -1.78 6.39 -3.16
N LYS A 543 -1.00 7.12 -3.96
CA LYS A 543 -0.24 6.56 -5.08
C LYS A 543 0.83 5.58 -4.64
N GLU A 544 1.45 5.78 -3.48
CA GLU A 544 2.39 4.82 -2.89
C GLU A 544 1.71 3.51 -2.50
N LEU A 545 0.55 3.57 -1.82
CA LEU A 545 -0.23 2.37 -1.47
C LEU A 545 -0.66 1.60 -2.73
N GLU A 546 -1.18 2.29 -3.74
CA GLU A 546 -1.57 1.67 -5.01
C GLU A 546 -0.40 1.05 -5.76
N ALA A 547 0.78 1.68 -5.73
CA ALA A 547 1.99 1.15 -6.34
C ALA A 547 2.49 -0.12 -5.64
N GLU A 548 2.26 -0.26 -4.34
CA GLU A 548 2.55 -1.50 -3.63
C GLU A 548 1.63 -2.65 -4.05
N ALA A 549 0.38 -2.36 -4.39
CA ALA A 549 -0.56 -3.37 -4.91
C ALA A 549 -0.19 -3.88 -6.30
N VAL A 550 0.46 -3.06 -7.14
CA VAL A 550 0.78 -3.40 -8.55
C VAL A 550 2.23 -3.86 -8.69
N ALA A 551 2.43 -5.08 -9.15
CA ALA A 551 3.73 -5.76 -9.12
C ALA A 551 4.71 -5.38 -10.23
N GLN A 552 4.36 -4.73 -11.33
CA GLN A 552 5.25 -4.83 -12.48
C GLN A 552 5.48 -3.61 -13.35
N ASP A 553 4.51 -2.77 -13.61
CA ASP A 553 4.69 -1.72 -14.62
C ASP A 553 4.01 -0.44 -14.14
N ASP A 554 4.75 0.66 -14.05
CA ASP A 554 4.24 1.98 -13.67
C ASP A 554 3.03 2.44 -14.52
N ASP A 555 2.97 1.98 -15.76
CA ASP A 555 1.90 2.32 -16.71
C ASP A 555 0.57 1.57 -16.46
N ASP A 556 0.59 0.45 -15.72
CA ASP A 556 -0.61 -0.37 -15.43
C ASP A 556 -1.25 -0.07 -14.07
N ILE A 557 -0.69 0.88 -13.30
CA ILE A 557 -1.21 1.23 -11.97
C ILE A 557 -2.56 1.95 -12.08
N GLU A 558 -2.69 2.88 -13.01
CA GLU A 558 -3.88 3.72 -13.14
C GLU A 558 -4.99 3.04 -13.94
N ALA A 559 -4.65 2.26 -14.96
CA ALA A 559 -5.63 1.56 -15.79
C ALA A 559 -5.12 0.20 -16.26
N LEU A 560 -6.00 -0.80 -16.29
CA LEU A 560 -5.64 -2.09 -16.87
C LEU A 560 -5.48 -1.97 -18.40
N ARG A 561 -4.29 -2.30 -18.90
CA ARG A 561 -4.05 -2.43 -20.33
C ARG A 561 -4.58 -3.77 -20.82
N GLY A 562 -5.61 -3.75 -21.64
CA GLY A 562 -6.20 -4.96 -22.15
C GLY A 562 -7.34 -4.72 -23.10
N ARG A 563 -7.82 -5.80 -23.70
CA ARG A 563 -8.99 -5.73 -24.58
C ARG A 563 -10.25 -5.70 -23.72
N VAL A 564 -11.13 -4.73 -24.00
CA VAL A 564 -12.40 -4.56 -23.30
C VAL A 564 -13.52 -5.15 -24.16
N THR A 565 -14.40 -5.95 -23.53
CA THR A 565 -15.65 -6.45 -24.14
C THR A 565 -16.81 -5.88 -23.34
N LEU A 566 -17.55 -4.95 -23.97
CA LEU A 566 -18.71 -4.32 -23.37
C LEU A 566 -19.87 -5.32 -23.34
N LEU A 567 -20.52 -5.44 -22.19
CA LEU A 567 -21.69 -6.28 -21.98
C LEU A 567 -22.97 -5.46 -21.99
N SER A 568 -24.00 -6.00 -22.60
CA SER A 568 -25.33 -5.41 -22.58
C SER A 568 -26.41 -6.48 -22.67
N ASP A 569 -27.58 -6.07 -22.26
CA ASP A 569 -28.79 -6.87 -22.33
C ASP A 569 -29.95 -5.98 -22.78
N ASN A 570 -29.93 -5.68 -24.09
CA ASN A 570 -30.74 -4.61 -24.69
C ASN A 570 -32.23 -4.96 -24.86
N TYR A 571 -32.61 -6.23 -24.72
CA TYR A 571 -33.99 -6.68 -25.01
C TYR A 571 -34.56 -7.60 -23.93
N LYS A 572 -35.86 -7.45 -23.66
CA LYS A 572 -36.63 -8.38 -22.82
C LYS A 572 -37.93 -8.77 -23.50
N GLY A 573 -38.41 -9.97 -23.19
CA GLY A 573 -39.75 -10.40 -23.58
C GLY A 573 -40.81 -9.82 -22.62
N ASN A 574 -41.85 -9.24 -23.17
CA ASN A 574 -43.02 -8.80 -22.43
C ASN A 574 -44.22 -9.70 -22.75
N GLY A 575 -45.04 -10.02 -21.78
CA GLY A 575 -46.21 -10.90 -21.95
C GLY A 575 -46.65 -11.55 -20.65
N GLN A 576 -47.37 -12.66 -20.77
CA GLN A 576 -47.82 -13.44 -19.61
C GLN A 576 -46.64 -14.05 -18.86
N ALA A 577 -46.59 -13.94 -17.54
CA ALA A 577 -45.58 -14.62 -16.71
C ALA A 577 -45.90 -16.13 -16.68
N LEU A 578 -44.88 -16.92 -17.03
CA LEU A 578 -44.94 -18.39 -16.98
C LEU A 578 -43.75 -18.92 -16.15
N SER A 579 -43.95 -20.04 -15.50
CA SER A 579 -42.87 -20.72 -14.81
C SER A 579 -41.86 -21.34 -15.82
N ASP A 580 -40.61 -21.55 -15.42
CA ASP A 580 -39.60 -22.20 -16.26
C ASP A 580 -40.06 -23.64 -16.65
N ALA A 581 -40.76 -24.34 -15.78
CA ALA A 581 -41.31 -25.67 -16.06
C ALA A 581 -42.38 -25.64 -17.18
N ASP A 582 -43.32 -24.67 -17.10
CA ASP A 582 -44.35 -24.50 -18.11
C ASP A 582 -43.76 -24.16 -19.49
N VAL A 583 -42.73 -23.32 -19.52
CA VAL A 583 -42.03 -22.94 -20.76
C VAL A 583 -41.30 -24.16 -21.33
N GLN A 584 -40.60 -24.95 -20.51
CA GLN A 584 -39.95 -26.18 -20.95
C GLN A 584 -40.93 -27.19 -21.53
N ASP A 585 -42.06 -27.40 -20.86
CA ASP A 585 -43.12 -28.33 -21.32
C ASP A 585 -43.73 -27.83 -22.67
N MET A 586 -43.92 -26.53 -22.79
CA MET A 586 -44.40 -25.89 -24.03
C MET A 586 -43.38 -26.12 -25.17
N LEU A 587 -42.09 -25.85 -24.98
CA LEU A 587 -41.06 -26.09 -26.00
C LEU A 587 -40.90 -27.57 -26.37
N ARG A 588 -41.13 -28.50 -25.43
CA ARG A 588 -41.09 -29.94 -25.72
C ARG A 588 -42.26 -30.42 -26.56
N ARG A 589 -43.42 -29.78 -26.48
CA ARG A 589 -44.63 -30.18 -27.18
C ARG A 589 -44.84 -29.50 -28.52
N THR A 590 -44.09 -28.44 -28.82
CA THR A 590 -44.32 -27.59 -29.99
C THR A 590 -43.15 -27.66 -30.92
N ASP A 591 -43.29 -28.24 -32.13
CA ASP A 591 -42.27 -28.29 -33.17
C ASP A 591 -42.24 -26.98 -33.99
N ASP A 592 -43.34 -26.26 -34.09
CA ASP A 592 -43.45 -25.01 -34.82
C ASP A 592 -43.63 -23.81 -33.84
N MET A 593 -42.65 -22.92 -33.82
CA MET A 593 -42.61 -21.75 -32.93
C MET A 593 -43.79 -20.80 -33.21
N SER A 594 -44.37 -20.81 -34.39
CA SER A 594 -45.53 -19.97 -34.75
C SER A 594 -46.82 -20.34 -33.93
N GLU A 595 -46.95 -21.61 -33.54
CA GLU A 595 -48.10 -22.11 -32.76
C GLU A 595 -48.10 -21.57 -31.33
N ILE A 596 -46.93 -21.09 -30.86
CA ILE A 596 -46.84 -20.47 -29.52
C ILE A 596 -47.65 -19.17 -29.49
N ARG A 597 -48.64 -19.10 -28.64
CA ARG A 597 -49.50 -17.90 -28.46
C ARG A 597 -48.64 -16.67 -28.20
N VAL A 598 -48.96 -15.56 -28.91
CA VAL A 598 -48.25 -14.30 -28.79
C VAL A 598 -48.04 -13.88 -27.35
N ALA A 599 -49.05 -14.02 -26.48
CA ALA A 599 -48.94 -13.68 -25.05
C ALA A 599 -47.85 -14.45 -24.30
N ASN A 600 -47.42 -15.61 -24.78
CA ASN A 600 -46.43 -16.49 -24.13
C ASN A 600 -45.02 -16.32 -24.72
N ARG A 601 -44.88 -15.74 -25.95
CA ARG A 601 -43.62 -15.61 -26.66
C ARG A 601 -42.57 -14.85 -25.83
N GLY A 602 -43.01 -13.79 -25.13
CA GLY A 602 -42.15 -13.04 -24.24
C GLY A 602 -41.55 -13.87 -23.09
N ALA A 603 -42.34 -14.75 -22.47
CA ALA A 603 -41.88 -15.63 -21.40
C ALA A 603 -40.87 -16.66 -21.94
N VAL A 604 -41.17 -17.24 -23.13
CA VAL A 604 -40.22 -18.18 -23.81
C VAL A 604 -38.91 -17.50 -24.11
N TYR A 605 -38.92 -16.30 -24.66
CA TYR A 605 -37.70 -15.53 -24.95
C TYR A 605 -36.87 -15.27 -23.68
N ASN A 606 -37.52 -14.83 -22.60
CA ASN A 606 -36.85 -14.59 -21.32
C ASN A 606 -36.24 -15.88 -20.72
N TYR A 607 -36.94 -16.99 -20.87
CA TYR A 607 -36.43 -18.31 -20.44
C TYR A 607 -35.18 -18.69 -21.25
N LEU A 608 -35.27 -18.67 -22.58
CA LEU A 608 -34.13 -18.99 -23.48
C LEU A 608 -32.94 -18.10 -23.18
N LYS A 609 -33.17 -16.83 -22.97
CA LYS A 609 -32.14 -15.86 -22.61
C LYS A 609 -31.47 -16.19 -21.26
N ARG A 610 -32.23 -16.59 -20.24
CA ARG A 610 -31.65 -17.05 -18.96
C ARG A 610 -30.78 -18.31 -19.15
N GLN A 611 -31.23 -19.27 -20.01
CA GLN A 611 -30.44 -20.46 -20.31
C GLN A 611 -29.14 -20.11 -21.05
N VAL A 612 -29.19 -19.23 -22.06
CA VAL A 612 -28.01 -18.72 -22.76
C VAL A 612 -27.03 -18.06 -21.79
N LYS A 613 -27.50 -17.16 -20.93
CA LYS A 613 -26.66 -16.53 -19.90
C LYS A 613 -26.00 -17.54 -18.98
N LYS A 614 -26.73 -18.58 -18.54
CA LYS A 614 -26.20 -19.65 -17.69
C LYS A 614 -25.09 -20.44 -18.36
N ILE A 615 -25.28 -20.80 -19.64
CA ILE A 615 -24.25 -21.48 -20.44
C ILE A 615 -23.02 -20.61 -20.61
N ILE A 616 -23.21 -19.35 -20.98
CA ILE A 616 -22.11 -18.39 -21.17
C ILE A 616 -21.34 -18.19 -19.84
N THR A 617 -22.04 -17.99 -18.72
CA THR A 617 -21.41 -17.83 -17.40
C THR A 617 -20.55 -19.04 -17.04
N THR A 618 -21.08 -20.26 -17.29
CA THR A 618 -20.33 -21.49 -17.02
C THR A 618 -19.07 -21.58 -17.89
N GLY A 619 -19.19 -21.24 -19.17
CA GLY A 619 -18.07 -21.20 -20.11
C GLY A 619 -17.02 -20.15 -19.75
N VAL A 620 -17.44 -18.94 -19.36
CA VAL A 620 -16.55 -17.87 -18.93
C VAL A 620 -15.79 -18.26 -17.67
N ARG A 621 -16.46 -18.89 -16.69
CA ARG A 621 -15.82 -19.42 -15.46
C ARG A 621 -14.72 -20.44 -15.77
N GLY A 622 -14.96 -21.33 -16.74
CA GLY A 622 -13.93 -22.26 -17.23
C GLY A 622 -12.73 -21.54 -17.85
N ILE A 623 -13.01 -20.55 -18.71
CA ILE A 623 -11.96 -19.74 -19.35
C ILE A 623 -11.22 -18.89 -18.31
N CYS A 624 -11.88 -18.36 -17.29
CA CYS A 624 -11.22 -17.65 -16.19
C CYS A 624 -10.14 -18.48 -15.53
N LYS A 625 -10.43 -19.76 -15.24
CA LYS A 625 -9.44 -20.67 -14.65
C LYS A 625 -8.24 -20.88 -15.55
N GLU A 626 -8.47 -21.20 -16.83
CA GLU A 626 -7.39 -21.36 -17.82
C GLU A 626 -6.59 -20.06 -17.99
N TYR A 627 -7.26 -18.90 -17.91
CA TYR A 627 -6.63 -17.59 -18.02
C TYR A 627 -5.73 -17.29 -16.82
N GLN A 628 -6.16 -17.61 -15.59
CA GLN A 628 -5.36 -17.48 -14.38
C GLN A 628 -4.10 -18.35 -14.43
N GLU A 629 -4.22 -19.60 -14.92
CA GLU A 629 -3.08 -20.48 -15.12
C GLU A 629 -2.08 -19.88 -16.13
N ALA A 630 -2.58 -19.32 -17.23
CA ALA A 630 -1.73 -18.67 -18.24
C ALA A 630 -1.03 -17.42 -17.68
N ILE A 631 -1.68 -16.65 -16.77
CA ILE A 631 -1.06 -15.51 -16.09
C ILE A 631 0.11 -15.96 -15.21
N VAL A 632 -0.08 -17.03 -14.44
CA VAL A 632 0.99 -17.59 -13.60
C VAL A 632 2.17 -18.02 -14.48
N GLN A 633 1.92 -18.71 -15.60
CA GLN A 633 2.96 -19.12 -16.54
C GLN A 633 3.69 -17.90 -17.16
N ARG A 634 2.96 -16.84 -17.50
CA ARG A 634 3.54 -15.60 -17.99
C ARG A 634 4.44 -14.95 -16.93
N LYS A 635 3.97 -14.92 -15.68
CA LYS A 635 4.73 -14.39 -14.54
C LYS A 635 6.02 -15.18 -14.29
N VAL A 636 5.97 -16.51 -14.36
CA VAL A 636 7.16 -17.38 -14.27
C VAL A 636 8.17 -17.00 -15.36
N GLY A 637 7.75 -16.95 -16.62
CA GLY A 637 8.63 -16.60 -17.74
C GLY A 637 9.21 -15.19 -17.62
N GLN A 638 8.43 -14.22 -17.13
CA GLN A 638 8.91 -12.86 -16.90
C GLN A 638 9.96 -12.83 -15.79
N TRP A 639 9.73 -13.50 -14.68
CA TRP A 639 10.65 -13.52 -13.56
C TRP A 639 11.94 -14.31 -13.85
N GLU A 640 11.90 -15.33 -14.70
CA GLU A 640 13.10 -15.99 -15.21
C GLU A 640 13.98 -15.05 -16.07
N GLU A 641 13.34 -14.17 -16.86
CA GLU A 641 14.05 -13.10 -17.56
C GLU A 641 14.63 -12.07 -16.58
N ASP A 642 13.87 -11.68 -15.56
CA ASP A 642 14.24 -10.67 -14.56
C ASP A 642 15.42 -11.13 -13.67
N VAL A 643 15.47 -12.43 -13.28
CA VAL A 643 16.61 -13.01 -12.55
C VAL A 643 17.92 -12.78 -13.30
N ARG A 644 17.94 -12.89 -14.63
CA ARG A 644 19.14 -12.64 -15.44
C ARG A 644 19.61 -11.18 -15.32
N ILE A 645 18.66 -10.24 -15.25
CA ILE A 645 18.97 -8.82 -15.07
C ILE A 645 19.51 -8.57 -13.66
N LEU A 646 18.82 -9.12 -12.66
CA LEU A 646 19.14 -8.92 -11.24
C LEU A 646 20.45 -9.56 -10.82
N ARG A 647 20.88 -10.67 -11.44
CA ARG A 647 22.19 -11.30 -11.18
C ARG A 647 23.37 -10.41 -11.53
N ASN A 648 23.17 -9.42 -12.41
CA ASN A 648 24.22 -8.45 -12.74
C ASN A 648 24.29 -7.31 -11.71
N ALA A 649 23.27 -7.15 -10.85
CA ALA A 649 23.30 -6.18 -9.77
C ALA A 649 24.11 -6.72 -8.59
N ARG A 650 24.76 -5.82 -7.85
CA ARG A 650 25.45 -6.14 -6.59
C ARG A 650 24.53 -5.98 -5.39
N ILE A 651 23.57 -5.06 -5.50
CA ILE A 651 22.58 -4.75 -4.46
C ILE A 651 21.21 -4.70 -5.10
N VAL A 652 20.25 -5.35 -4.46
CA VAL A 652 18.82 -5.32 -4.83
C VAL A 652 18.03 -4.75 -3.65
N GLY A 653 17.35 -3.63 -3.88
CA GLY A 653 16.53 -2.96 -2.88
C GLY A 653 15.04 -3.17 -3.11
N CYS A 654 14.27 -3.39 -2.05
CA CYS A 654 12.81 -3.43 -2.06
C CYS A 654 12.23 -3.01 -0.71
N THR A 655 10.96 -2.62 -0.66
CA THR A 655 10.24 -2.48 0.61
C THR A 655 9.98 -3.85 1.23
N THR A 656 9.64 -3.92 2.52
CA THR A 656 9.30 -5.18 3.20
C THR A 656 8.08 -5.86 2.57
N THR A 657 7.05 -5.09 2.18
CA THR A 657 5.92 -5.58 1.38
C THR A 657 6.40 -6.08 0.01
N GLY A 658 7.29 -5.33 -0.63
CA GLY A 658 7.93 -5.72 -1.90
C GLY A 658 8.72 -7.02 -1.76
N LEU A 659 9.45 -7.22 -0.66
CA LEU A 659 10.19 -8.46 -0.39
C LEU A 659 9.25 -9.68 -0.40
N ALA A 660 8.15 -9.62 0.32
CA ALA A 660 7.15 -10.69 0.33
C ALA A 660 6.56 -10.94 -1.06
N LYS A 661 6.25 -9.89 -1.80
CA LYS A 661 5.67 -9.92 -3.14
C LYS A 661 6.60 -10.52 -4.21
N TYR A 662 7.90 -10.18 -4.14
CA TYR A 662 8.93 -10.69 -5.05
C TYR A 662 9.69 -11.88 -4.49
N ARG A 663 9.22 -12.50 -3.40
CA ARG A 663 9.94 -13.56 -2.69
C ARG A 663 10.40 -14.69 -3.61
N ALA A 664 9.57 -15.15 -4.54
CA ALA A 664 9.97 -16.19 -5.49
C ALA A 664 11.07 -15.71 -6.47
N LEU A 665 11.00 -14.45 -6.92
CA LEU A 665 12.04 -13.84 -7.76
C LEU A 665 13.37 -13.75 -7.00
N LEU A 666 13.31 -13.31 -5.74
CA LEU A 666 14.47 -13.22 -4.86
C LEU A 666 15.04 -14.61 -4.51
N SER A 667 14.19 -15.62 -4.28
CA SER A 667 14.62 -17.01 -4.09
C SER A 667 15.42 -17.53 -5.30
N GLY A 668 15.03 -17.13 -6.53
CA GLY A 668 15.75 -17.48 -7.75
C GLY A 668 17.15 -16.84 -7.86
N LEU A 669 17.44 -15.80 -7.07
CA LEU A 669 18.78 -15.18 -6.95
C LEU A 669 19.65 -15.89 -5.91
N ARG A 670 19.06 -16.61 -4.96
CA ARG A 670 19.70 -17.26 -3.81
C ARG A 670 20.57 -16.28 -2.99
N PRO A 671 20.01 -15.18 -2.48
CA PRO A 671 20.77 -14.21 -1.70
C PRO A 671 21.22 -14.83 -0.37
N ARG A 672 22.45 -14.50 0.04
CA ARG A 672 23.01 -14.96 1.32
C ARG A 672 22.87 -13.90 2.42
N ILE A 673 22.71 -12.62 2.05
CA ILE A 673 22.75 -11.49 2.96
C ILE A 673 21.50 -10.62 2.76
N CYS A 674 20.85 -10.26 3.86
CA CYS A 674 19.73 -9.33 3.88
C CYS A 674 19.92 -8.28 4.97
N VAL A 675 19.78 -7.01 4.63
CA VAL A 675 19.83 -5.87 5.56
C VAL A 675 18.44 -5.23 5.63
N VAL A 676 17.89 -5.11 6.83
CA VAL A 676 16.57 -4.51 7.11
C VAL A 676 16.79 -3.20 7.87
N GLU A 677 16.52 -2.08 7.19
CA GLU A 677 16.50 -0.75 7.81
C GLU A 677 15.13 -0.47 8.43
N GLU A 678 15.13 0.28 9.53
CA GLU A 678 13.95 0.58 10.36
C GLU A 678 13.18 -0.70 10.76
N ALA A 679 13.93 -1.76 11.11
CA ALA A 679 13.39 -3.08 11.43
C ALA A 679 12.44 -3.08 12.65
N ALA A 680 12.55 -2.10 13.53
CA ALA A 680 11.69 -1.97 14.71
C ALA A 680 10.29 -1.42 14.38
N GLU A 681 10.11 -0.80 13.21
CA GLU A 681 8.85 -0.24 12.71
C GLU A 681 8.03 -1.23 11.88
N THR A 682 8.62 -2.39 11.59
CA THR A 682 8.02 -3.41 10.74
C THR A 682 7.43 -4.53 11.59
N LEU A 683 6.20 -4.97 11.25
CA LEU A 683 5.60 -6.18 11.85
C LEU A 683 6.56 -7.35 11.74
N GLU A 684 6.50 -8.27 12.68
CA GLU A 684 7.39 -9.43 12.71
C GLU A 684 7.26 -10.32 11.47
N ALA A 685 6.05 -10.60 11.03
CA ALA A 685 5.79 -11.49 9.89
C ALA A 685 6.47 -11.04 8.58
N PRO A 686 6.38 -9.76 8.12
CA PRO A 686 7.11 -9.28 6.93
C PRO A 686 8.63 -9.41 7.03
N VAL A 687 9.22 -9.28 8.23
CA VAL A 687 10.66 -9.48 8.43
C VAL A 687 11.01 -10.97 8.41
N THR A 688 10.16 -11.82 9.01
CA THR A 688 10.35 -13.27 9.02
C THR A 688 10.45 -13.84 7.60
N VAL A 689 9.65 -13.34 6.65
CA VAL A 689 9.68 -13.82 5.26
C VAL A 689 10.94 -13.40 4.49
N ALA A 690 11.77 -12.54 5.05
CA ALA A 690 13.12 -12.27 4.53
C ALA A 690 14.08 -13.48 4.71
N CYS A 691 13.76 -14.42 5.60
CA CYS A 691 14.51 -15.65 5.79
C CYS A 691 14.29 -16.60 4.59
N LEU A 692 14.91 -16.25 3.45
CA LEU A 692 14.96 -17.11 2.27
C LEU A 692 15.80 -18.35 2.54
N PRO A 693 15.57 -19.49 1.89
CA PRO A 693 16.30 -20.75 2.14
C PRO A 693 17.84 -20.64 2.03
N SER A 694 18.33 -19.67 1.26
CA SER A 694 19.76 -19.43 1.04
C SER A 694 20.37 -18.40 1.99
N LEU A 695 19.58 -17.81 2.90
CA LEU A 695 20.04 -16.73 3.76
C LEU A 695 21.02 -17.26 4.82
N GLU A 696 22.17 -16.61 4.97
CA GLU A 696 23.18 -16.91 5.98
C GLU A 696 23.42 -15.74 6.93
N HIS A 697 22.94 -14.54 6.57
CA HIS A 697 23.24 -13.34 7.32
C HIS A 697 22.08 -12.35 7.25
N LEU A 698 21.45 -12.06 8.38
CA LEU A 698 20.38 -11.09 8.56
C LEU A 698 20.83 -9.95 9.47
N VAL A 699 20.76 -8.74 8.95
CA VAL A 699 21.11 -7.52 9.70
C VAL A 699 19.82 -6.73 9.96
N LEU A 700 19.52 -6.50 11.22
CA LEU A 700 18.37 -5.71 11.67
C LEU A 700 18.86 -4.39 12.27
N VAL A 701 18.53 -3.27 11.63
CA VAL A 701 18.87 -1.93 12.11
C VAL A 701 17.59 -1.17 12.41
N GLY A 702 17.44 -0.68 13.63
CA GLY A 702 16.19 -0.04 14.07
C GLY A 702 16.31 0.63 15.41
N ASP A 703 15.17 0.99 15.98
CA ASP A 703 15.07 1.57 17.31
C ASP A 703 13.68 1.29 17.91
N HIS A 704 13.59 0.32 18.79
CA HIS A 704 12.34 -0.10 19.42
C HIS A 704 11.75 0.93 20.40
N GLN A 705 12.47 2.00 20.71
CA GLN A 705 11.96 3.14 21.47
C GLN A 705 11.22 4.17 20.60
N GLN A 706 11.35 4.07 19.26
CA GLN A 706 10.59 4.86 18.31
C GLN A 706 9.27 4.15 17.94
N LEU A 707 8.59 4.52 16.86
CA LEU A 707 7.30 3.95 16.52
C LEU A 707 7.34 2.41 16.43
N ARG A 708 6.32 1.80 16.98
CA ARG A 708 6.00 0.40 16.77
C ARG A 708 5.28 0.21 15.44
N PRO A 709 5.28 -1.00 14.88
CA PRO A 709 4.47 -1.34 13.74
C PRO A 709 3.00 -0.98 13.93
N HIS A 710 2.34 -0.56 12.85
CA HIS A 710 0.92 -0.27 12.85
C HIS A 710 0.10 -1.51 12.56
N THR A 711 -0.99 -1.71 13.30
CA THR A 711 -2.02 -2.74 13.09
C THR A 711 -3.31 -2.12 12.58
N GLN A 712 -4.13 -2.88 11.89
CA GLN A 712 -5.43 -2.40 11.40
C GLN A 712 -6.50 -2.52 12.51
N VAL A 713 -6.35 -3.50 13.39
CA VAL A 713 -7.24 -3.77 14.53
C VAL A 713 -6.54 -3.40 15.82
N GLN A 714 -6.98 -2.32 16.46
CA GLN A 714 -6.37 -1.82 17.71
C GLN A 714 -6.39 -2.85 18.85
N ALA A 715 -7.40 -3.70 18.92
CA ALA A 715 -7.48 -4.76 19.93
C ALA A 715 -6.31 -5.78 19.85
N PHE A 716 -5.59 -5.83 18.73
CA PHE A 716 -4.40 -6.69 18.61
C PHE A 716 -3.10 -6.03 19.05
N GLU A 717 -3.13 -4.76 19.43
CA GLU A 717 -1.95 -4.06 19.98
C GLU A 717 -1.70 -4.40 21.46
N ASP A 718 -2.73 -4.85 22.17
CA ASP A 718 -2.72 -5.13 23.60
C ASP A 718 -2.63 -6.65 23.89
N GLU A 719 -2.52 -6.97 25.20
CA GLU A 719 -2.54 -8.34 25.69
C GLU A 719 -3.83 -9.08 25.27
N PRO A 720 -3.75 -10.33 24.82
CA PRO A 720 -2.57 -11.21 24.79
C PRO A 720 -1.87 -11.25 23.42
N TYR A 721 -2.26 -10.41 22.46
CA TYR A 721 -1.87 -10.56 21.07
C TYR A 721 -0.59 -9.80 20.69
N PHE A 722 -0.38 -8.58 21.18
CA PHE A 722 0.81 -7.74 20.92
C PHE A 722 1.31 -7.81 19.46
N LEU A 723 0.40 -7.74 18.49
CA LEU A 723 0.74 -7.86 17.07
C LEU A 723 1.67 -6.72 16.61
N ASN A 724 1.58 -5.55 17.26
CA ASN A 724 2.44 -4.39 17.01
C ASN A 724 3.87 -4.54 17.58
N LEU A 725 4.23 -5.72 18.11
CA LEU A 725 5.60 -6.01 18.53
C LEU A 725 6.42 -6.43 17.31
N SER A 726 7.52 -5.71 17.02
CA SER A 726 8.42 -6.05 15.92
C SER A 726 9.31 -7.25 16.26
N LEU A 727 9.84 -7.93 15.22
CA LEU A 727 10.88 -8.96 15.42
C LEU A 727 12.07 -8.38 16.17
N PHE A 728 12.48 -7.15 15.84
CA PHE A 728 13.56 -6.44 16.50
C PHE A 728 13.35 -6.35 18.02
N GLU A 729 12.19 -5.83 18.44
CA GLU A 729 11.85 -5.65 19.87
C GLU A 729 11.74 -7.00 20.59
N ARG A 730 11.13 -8.01 19.96
CA ARG A 730 11.01 -9.35 20.54
C ARG A 730 12.38 -10.02 20.78
N LEU A 731 13.31 -9.89 19.83
CA LEU A 731 14.66 -10.43 19.99
C LEU A 731 15.44 -9.72 21.12
N VAL A 732 15.28 -8.41 21.23
CA VAL A 732 15.86 -7.62 22.35
C VAL A 732 15.26 -8.06 23.69
N SER A 733 13.94 -8.26 23.79
CA SER A 733 13.26 -8.76 24.98
C SER A 733 13.72 -10.16 25.38
N ASN A 734 14.03 -11.02 24.39
CA ASN A 734 14.60 -12.35 24.61
C ASN A 734 16.13 -12.34 24.87
N LYS A 735 16.72 -11.16 25.06
CA LYS A 735 18.13 -10.98 25.44
C LYS A 735 19.12 -11.48 24.36
N VAL A 736 18.69 -11.53 23.11
CA VAL A 736 19.63 -11.73 22.00
C VAL A 736 20.58 -10.54 21.96
N ALA A 737 21.88 -10.81 21.78
CA ALA A 737 22.90 -9.78 21.88
C ALA A 737 22.74 -8.70 20.79
N TYR A 738 22.73 -7.42 21.19
CA TYR A 738 22.62 -6.26 20.32
C TYR A 738 23.59 -5.16 20.72
N ASP A 739 23.84 -4.21 19.83
CA ASP A 739 24.66 -3.03 20.12
C ASP A 739 23.86 -1.74 19.90
N THR A 740 24.07 -0.77 20.82
CA THR A 740 23.41 0.52 20.78
C THR A 740 24.37 1.63 20.37
N LEU A 741 23.99 2.41 19.34
CA LEU A 741 24.70 3.63 18.96
C LEU A 741 24.41 4.72 19.99
N THR A 742 25.44 5.46 20.40
CA THR A 742 25.32 6.34 21.57
C THR A 742 25.47 7.83 21.28
N ARG A 743 26.06 8.23 20.13
CA ARG A 743 26.40 9.63 19.85
C ARG A 743 25.52 10.22 18.75
N GLN A 744 24.61 11.11 19.12
CA GLN A 744 23.72 11.79 18.19
C GLN A 744 24.38 13.01 17.53
N ARG A 745 24.04 13.29 16.25
CA ARG A 745 24.56 14.37 15.41
C ARG A 745 23.43 15.25 14.81
N ARG A 746 22.20 15.09 15.30
CA ARG A 746 21.01 15.79 14.80
C ARG A 746 20.69 17.04 15.62
N MET A 747 20.37 16.84 16.88
CA MET A 747 19.74 17.83 17.75
C MET A 747 20.79 18.64 18.51
N ILE A 748 20.52 19.94 18.75
CA ILE A 748 21.25 20.70 19.75
C ILE A 748 21.06 20.07 21.14
N PRO A 749 22.02 20.24 22.07
CA PRO A 749 21.95 19.65 23.42
C PRO A 749 20.67 20.05 24.21
N GLU A 750 20.13 21.22 23.93
CA GLU A 750 18.91 21.73 24.57
C GLU A 750 17.68 20.88 24.20
N ILE A 751 17.57 20.43 22.93
CA ILE A 751 16.48 19.56 22.48
C ILE A 751 16.74 18.11 22.89
N ARG A 752 17.98 17.59 22.70
CA ARG A 752 18.32 16.21 23.04
C ARG A 752 17.98 15.85 24.49
N ARG A 753 18.13 16.78 25.47
CA ARG A 753 17.80 16.52 26.87
C ARG A 753 16.34 16.11 27.08
N LEU A 754 15.41 16.48 26.21
CA LEU A 754 13.99 16.10 26.28
C LEU A 754 13.79 14.60 26.08
N LEU A 755 14.77 13.90 25.50
CA LEU A 755 14.79 12.45 25.32
C LEU A 755 15.38 11.69 26.51
N TYR A 756 15.77 12.39 27.57
CA TYR A 756 16.34 11.75 28.78
C TYR A 756 15.39 10.72 29.41
N PRO A 757 14.06 10.94 29.48
CA PRO A 757 13.15 9.95 30.07
C PRO A 757 13.14 8.59 29.33
N ILE A 758 13.56 8.57 28.06
CA ILE A 758 13.52 7.40 27.19
C ILE A 758 14.90 6.72 27.06
N TYR A 759 15.96 7.50 26.86
CA TYR A 759 17.31 6.96 26.62
C TYR A 759 18.29 7.18 27.76
N GLU A 760 17.89 7.88 28.80
CA GLU A 760 18.73 8.20 29.98
C GLU A 760 20.11 8.74 29.54
N ASP A 761 21.19 8.23 30.15
CA ASP A 761 22.56 8.63 29.82
C ASP A 761 23.17 7.91 28.61
N THR A 762 22.41 7.03 27.96
CA THR A 762 22.86 6.29 26.77
C THR A 762 23.07 7.22 25.58
N LEU A 763 22.19 8.21 25.39
CA LEU A 763 22.23 9.14 24.26
C LEU A 763 23.09 10.38 24.59
N LYS A 764 24.22 10.49 23.90
CA LYS A 764 25.22 11.57 24.10
C LYS A 764 25.37 12.45 22.87
N ASP A 765 25.78 13.70 23.09
CA ASP A 765 25.99 14.66 22.00
C ASP A 765 27.36 14.46 21.34
N HIS A 766 27.39 14.45 20.01
CA HIS A 766 28.62 14.62 19.22
C HIS A 766 29.07 16.09 19.27
N LYS A 767 30.39 16.35 19.01
CA LYS A 767 30.96 17.71 19.01
C LYS A 767 30.27 18.66 18.03
N SER A 768 29.86 18.15 16.86
CA SER A 768 29.25 18.94 15.77
C SER A 768 27.93 19.63 16.14
N VAL A 769 27.13 19.06 17.06
CA VAL A 769 25.85 19.66 17.46
C VAL A 769 25.99 20.72 18.55
N ARG A 770 27.19 20.87 19.11
CA ARG A 770 27.54 21.93 20.07
C ARG A 770 28.12 23.16 19.40
N ASP A 771 28.48 23.04 18.16
CA ASP A 771 29.05 24.14 17.37
C ASP A 771 27.90 25.03 16.87
N VAL A 772 27.90 26.28 17.27
CA VAL A 772 26.91 27.31 16.91
C VAL A 772 26.93 27.61 15.40
N SER A 773 28.09 27.43 14.75
CA SER A 773 28.18 27.61 13.30
C SER A 773 27.36 26.58 12.51
N ASN A 774 27.29 25.36 13.03
CA ASN A 774 26.51 24.29 12.44
C ASN A 774 25.01 24.34 12.83
N ARG A 775 24.73 24.93 13.97
CA ARG A 775 23.38 25.03 14.55
C ARG A 775 23.14 26.43 15.09
N PRO A 776 22.90 27.44 14.22
CA PRO A 776 22.66 28.79 14.66
C PRO A 776 21.35 28.90 15.46
N PRO A 777 21.24 29.85 16.39
CA PRO A 777 20.00 30.14 17.09
C PRO A 777 18.86 30.45 16.15
N VAL A 778 17.62 30.23 16.58
CA VAL A 778 16.44 30.53 15.79
C VAL A 778 16.21 32.04 15.77
N GLU A 779 16.06 32.58 14.59
CA GLU A 779 15.84 33.99 14.31
C GLU A 779 14.55 34.48 14.98
N GLY A 780 14.58 35.68 15.57
CA GLY A 780 13.42 36.25 16.27
C GLY A 780 13.15 35.68 17.68
N MET A 781 13.94 34.69 18.14
CA MET A 781 13.69 34.00 19.41
C MET A 781 14.65 34.35 20.55
N GLY A 782 15.62 35.27 20.33
CA GLY A 782 16.55 35.72 21.37
C GLY A 782 17.32 34.56 22.07
N GLY A 783 17.64 33.50 21.33
CA GLY A 783 18.32 32.31 21.86
C GLY A 783 17.38 31.28 22.53
N ASN A 784 16.08 31.48 22.51
CA ASN A 784 15.08 30.51 22.98
C ASN A 784 14.85 29.45 21.90
N ASN A 785 15.75 28.50 21.75
CA ASN A 785 15.67 27.45 20.71
C ASN A 785 14.68 26.33 21.04
N SER A 786 14.19 26.24 22.25
CA SER A 786 13.09 25.37 22.65
C SER A 786 12.14 26.10 23.59
N TYR A 787 10.82 25.90 23.38
CA TYR A 787 9.82 26.48 24.26
C TYR A 787 8.54 25.65 24.25
N PHE A 788 7.92 25.48 25.42
CA PHE A 788 6.60 24.89 25.58
C PHE A 788 5.59 26.00 25.87
N PHE A 789 4.79 26.35 24.90
CA PHE A 789 3.66 27.26 25.06
C PHE A 789 2.50 26.49 25.68
N CYS A 790 2.17 26.82 26.92
CA CYS A 790 1.11 26.19 27.70
C CYS A 790 -0.21 26.94 27.50
N HIS A 791 -1.29 26.21 27.31
CA HIS A 791 -2.64 26.76 27.25
C HIS A 791 -3.66 25.75 27.77
N GLU A 792 -4.85 26.23 28.11
CA GLU A 792 -5.99 25.42 28.56
C GLU A 792 -7.18 25.50 27.57
N TRP A 793 -6.95 25.96 26.32
CA TRP A 793 -7.99 26.06 25.31
C TRP A 793 -8.60 24.68 25.04
N PRO A 794 -9.96 24.59 25.04
CA PRO A 794 -10.61 23.30 24.94
C PRO A 794 -10.46 22.67 23.54
N GLU A 795 -10.29 21.36 23.53
CA GLU A 795 -10.34 20.56 22.31
C GLU A 795 -11.79 20.35 21.82
N SER A 796 -11.95 20.05 20.56
CA SER A 796 -13.20 19.60 19.92
C SER A 796 -12.94 18.36 19.08
N ARG A 797 -13.97 17.80 18.48
CA ARG A 797 -13.86 16.66 17.54
C ARG A 797 -14.33 17.10 16.15
N ASP A 798 -13.63 16.63 15.11
CA ASP A 798 -14.09 16.78 13.74
C ASP A 798 -15.15 15.73 13.37
N VAL A 799 -15.66 15.76 12.14
CA VAL A 799 -16.64 14.79 11.63
C VAL A 799 -16.15 13.33 11.63
N ASN A 800 -14.83 13.12 11.65
CA ASN A 800 -14.20 11.80 11.73
C ASN A 800 -13.79 11.44 13.18
N MET A 801 -14.35 12.12 14.17
CA MET A 801 -14.03 11.96 15.61
C MET A 801 -12.56 12.20 15.97
N SER A 802 -11.76 12.79 15.08
CA SER A 802 -10.39 13.18 15.37
C SER A 802 -10.34 14.46 16.21
N ALA A 803 -9.41 14.52 17.18
CA ALA A 803 -9.29 15.68 18.05
C ALA A 803 -8.74 16.90 17.31
N VAL A 804 -9.32 18.07 17.59
CA VAL A 804 -8.96 19.37 17.02
C VAL A 804 -8.96 20.45 18.10
N ASN A 805 -7.94 21.32 18.11
CA ASN A 805 -7.89 22.50 18.94
C ASN A 805 -7.71 23.76 18.06
N THR A 806 -8.77 24.50 17.87
CA THR A 806 -8.82 25.63 16.93
C THR A 806 -7.90 26.76 17.38
N MET A 807 -7.91 27.13 18.65
CA MET A 807 -7.08 28.24 19.17
C MET A 807 -5.59 27.90 19.12
N GLU A 808 -5.24 26.64 19.44
CA GLU A 808 -3.88 26.15 19.32
C GLU A 808 -3.39 26.22 17.86
N ALA A 809 -4.23 25.82 16.91
CA ALA A 809 -3.88 25.88 15.48
C ALA A 809 -3.65 27.33 15.02
N GLN A 810 -4.51 28.26 15.42
CA GLN A 810 -4.35 29.69 15.11
C GLN A 810 -3.07 30.28 15.72
N MET A 811 -2.80 29.97 16.99
CA MET A 811 -1.57 30.41 17.68
C MET A 811 -0.31 29.88 16.96
N LEU A 812 -0.33 28.59 16.58
CA LEU A 812 0.78 27.98 15.87
C LEU A 812 0.99 28.64 14.49
N VAL A 813 -0.07 28.90 13.74
CA VAL A 813 0.01 29.53 12.40
C VAL A 813 0.56 30.95 12.51
N GLN A 814 0.14 31.73 13.50
CA GLN A 814 0.66 33.08 13.73
C GLN A 814 2.15 33.06 14.15
N PHE A 815 2.54 32.14 15.01
CA PHE A 815 3.94 31.94 15.37
C PHE A 815 4.80 31.52 14.18
N LEU A 816 4.29 30.63 13.33
CA LEU A 816 4.95 30.22 12.09
C LEU A 816 5.16 31.42 11.16
N ASN A 817 4.14 32.28 11.00
CA ASN A 817 4.25 33.51 10.23
C ASN A 817 5.32 34.44 10.81
N TYR A 818 5.37 34.57 12.15
CA TYR A 818 6.41 35.33 12.83
C TYR A 818 7.81 34.84 12.48
N LEU A 819 8.06 33.52 12.48
CA LEU A 819 9.35 32.96 12.11
C LEU A 819 9.72 33.26 10.64
N VAL A 820 8.76 33.12 9.72
CA VAL A 820 8.98 33.44 8.31
C VAL A 820 9.28 34.92 8.10
N LEU A 821 8.55 35.80 8.77
CA LEU A 821 8.82 37.25 8.73
C LEU A 821 10.21 37.64 9.31
N ASN A 822 10.75 36.85 10.25
CA ASN A 822 12.11 37.00 10.76
C ASN A 822 13.19 36.34 9.89
N GLY A 823 12.87 35.91 8.68
CA GLY A 823 13.80 35.41 7.68
C GLY A 823 14.07 33.90 7.76
N VAL A 824 13.28 33.13 8.52
CA VAL A 824 13.37 31.66 8.49
C VAL A 824 12.74 31.18 7.20
N ASP A 825 13.50 30.37 6.44
CA ASP A 825 12.98 29.73 5.24
C ASP A 825 11.86 28.75 5.61
N ALA A 826 10.69 28.90 4.98
CA ALA A 826 9.50 28.07 5.21
C ALA A 826 9.78 26.57 4.99
N THR A 827 10.71 26.21 4.08
CA THR A 827 11.13 24.82 3.86
C THR A 827 11.90 24.20 5.03
N LYS A 828 12.40 25.03 5.94
CA LYS A 828 13.14 24.63 7.14
C LYS A 828 12.24 24.47 8.36
N ILE A 829 10.93 24.67 8.20
CA ILE A 829 9.93 24.52 9.26
C ILE A 829 9.02 23.35 8.93
N THR A 830 8.80 22.47 9.91
CA THR A 830 7.78 21.42 9.84
C THR A 830 6.83 21.56 11.01
N VAL A 831 5.54 21.43 10.73
CA VAL A 831 4.50 21.37 11.75
C VAL A 831 4.12 19.89 11.97
N LEU A 832 4.25 19.42 13.20
CA LEU A 832 3.87 18.09 13.63
C LEU A 832 2.62 18.10 14.50
N THR A 833 1.77 17.12 14.37
CA THR A 833 0.66 16.87 15.29
C THR A 833 0.39 15.36 15.42
N PHE A 834 -0.31 14.95 16.48
CA PHE A 834 -0.70 13.56 16.68
C PHE A 834 -2.04 13.22 15.99
N TYR A 835 -2.79 14.23 15.53
CA TYR A 835 -4.18 14.06 15.08
C TYR A 835 -4.39 14.57 13.67
N ASN A 836 -4.94 13.74 12.80
CA ASN A 836 -5.19 14.11 11.41
C ASN A 836 -6.23 15.25 11.28
N GLY A 837 -7.22 15.32 12.19
CA GLY A 837 -8.16 16.45 12.26
C GLY A 837 -7.46 17.79 12.48
N GLN A 838 -6.50 17.84 13.40
CA GLN A 838 -5.69 19.03 13.66
C GLN A 838 -4.82 19.40 12.46
N ARG A 839 -4.19 18.42 11.83
CA ARG A 839 -3.42 18.61 10.60
C ARG A 839 -4.26 19.29 9.52
N LYS A 840 -5.44 18.75 9.24
CA LYS A 840 -6.39 19.32 8.27
C LYS A 840 -6.79 20.75 8.65
N HIS A 841 -7.01 20.99 9.94
CA HIS A 841 -7.39 22.29 10.45
C HIS A 841 -6.27 23.33 10.29
N ILE A 842 -5.03 22.98 10.66
CA ILE A 842 -3.85 23.82 10.46
C ILE A 842 -3.65 24.16 8.97
N LEU A 843 -3.79 23.20 8.07
CA LEU A 843 -3.71 23.43 6.62
C LEU A 843 -4.78 24.41 6.11
N ARG A 844 -6.00 24.36 6.66
CA ARG A 844 -7.04 25.34 6.33
C ARG A 844 -6.69 26.76 6.82
N GLU A 845 -6.18 26.88 8.03
CA GLU A 845 -5.75 28.17 8.58
C GLU A 845 -4.56 28.75 7.79
N LEU A 846 -3.58 27.94 7.39
CA LEU A 846 -2.48 28.36 6.51
C LEU A 846 -2.98 28.89 5.16
N ARG A 847 -3.96 28.23 4.54
CA ARG A 847 -4.55 28.67 3.27
C ARG A 847 -5.33 29.98 3.39
N LYS A 848 -5.89 30.28 4.56
CA LYS A 848 -6.60 31.54 4.83
C LYS A 848 -5.65 32.68 5.13
N HIS A 849 -4.44 32.38 5.64
CA HIS A 849 -3.49 33.40 6.06
C HIS A 849 -2.93 34.17 4.85
N PRO A 850 -2.99 35.52 4.84
CA PRO A 850 -2.66 36.34 3.66
C PRO A 850 -1.21 36.15 3.20
N ASP A 851 -0.28 36.01 4.13
CA ASP A 851 1.15 35.94 3.84
C ASP A 851 1.60 34.51 3.58
N LEU A 852 1.06 33.50 4.34
CA LEU A 852 1.49 32.10 4.26
C LEU A 852 0.86 31.33 3.11
N ARG A 853 -0.31 31.76 2.59
CA ARG A 853 -0.97 31.12 1.44
C ARG A 853 -0.11 31.07 0.16
N VAL A 854 0.87 31.98 0.06
CA VAL A 854 1.83 32.01 -1.06
C VAL A 854 3.09 31.19 -0.79
N CYS A 855 3.21 30.59 0.40
CA CYS A 855 4.31 29.71 0.78
C CYS A 855 3.89 28.24 0.65
N PRO A 856 3.90 27.60 -0.55
CA PRO A 856 3.33 26.27 -0.75
C PRO A 856 4.15 25.13 -0.15
N LEU A 857 5.29 25.42 0.47
CA LEU A 857 6.30 24.44 0.89
C LEU A 857 6.30 24.13 2.40
N ILE A 858 5.33 24.65 3.16
CA ILE A 858 5.23 24.35 4.59
C ILE A 858 4.68 22.93 4.77
N GLN A 859 5.47 22.09 5.41
CA GLN A 859 5.08 20.71 5.71
C GLN A 859 4.23 20.66 6.98
N VAL A 860 2.99 20.15 6.89
CA VAL A 860 2.13 19.88 8.04
C VAL A 860 1.78 18.39 8.01
N VAL A 861 2.31 17.61 8.95
CA VAL A 861 2.27 16.15 8.92
C VAL A 861 1.94 15.57 10.31
N THR A 862 1.51 14.31 10.34
CA THR A 862 1.35 13.61 11.61
C THR A 862 2.68 13.03 12.09
N VAL A 863 2.80 12.78 13.40
CA VAL A 863 4.00 12.16 14.00
C VAL A 863 4.30 10.81 13.35
N ASP A 864 3.26 10.00 13.12
CA ASP A 864 3.37 8.67 12.52
C ASP A 864 3.87 8.74 11.06
N SER A 865 3.50 9.77 10.29
CA SER A 865 3.95 9.93 8.90
C SER A 865 5.31 10.62 8.73
N TYR A 866 5.91 11.13 9.82
CA TYR A 866 7.18 11.87 9.80
C TYR A 866 8.35 11.09 10.42
N GLN A 867 8.21 9.79 10.57
CA GLN A 867 9.31 8.95 11.04
C GLN A 867 10.43 8.87 9.98
N GLY A 868 11.68 8.82 10.42
CA GLY A 868 12.86 8.87 9.56
C GLY A 868 13.25 10.27 9.11
N GLU A 869 12.31 11.19 8.97
CA GLU A 869 12.55 12.57 8.54
C GLU A 869 13.03 13.49 9.69
N GLU A 870 13.56 14.66 9.35
CA GLU A 870 14.05 15.67 10.28
C GLU A 870 14.06 17.04 9.61
N ASN A 871 13.86 18.11 10.40
CA ASN A 871 13.98 19.48 9.88
C ASN A 871 14.71 20.40 10.87
N ASP A 872 15.06 21.59 10.43
CA ASP A 872 15.76 22.57 11.27
C ASP A 872 14.90 23.02 12.45
N ILE A 873 13.64 23.36 12.19
CA ILE A 873 12.67 23.83 13.17
C ILE A 873 11.41 22.98 13.11
N VAL A 874 10.93 22.56 14.26
CA VAL A 874 9.69 21.79 14.38
C VAL A 874 8.73 22.48 15.34
N LEU A 875 7.49 22.68 14.89
CA LEU A 875 6.36 23.16 15.69
C LEU A 875 5.46 21.96 16.00
N LEU A 876 5.31 21.62 17.25
CA LEU A 876 4.55 20.46 17.71
C LEU A 876 3.22 20.87 18.34
N SER A 877 2.10 20.48 17.72
CA SER A 877 0.74 20.68 18.22
C SER A 877 0.25 19.42 18.94
N LEU A 878 -0.06 19.52 20.23
CA LEU A 878 -0.46 18.41 21.08
C LEU A 878 -1.98 18.23 21.18
N VAL A 879 -2.73 19.29 20.90
CA VAL A 879 -4.20 19.28 20.74
C VAL A 879 -4.98 19.06 22.04
N ARG A 880 -4.58 18.05 22.82
CA ARG A 880 -5.38 17.55 23.97
C ARG A 880 -5.45 18.55 25.12
N SER A 881 -6.65 18.98 25.39
CA SER A 881 -7.00 19.83 26.55
C SER A 881 -8.47 19.59 26.92
N ASN A 882 -8.72 18.72 27.90
CA ASN A 882 -10.05 18.29 28.29
C ASN A 882 -10.15 18.00 29.79
N ARG A 883 -11.38 18.01 30.33
CA ARG A 883 -11.67 17.77 31.73
C ARG A 883 -11.69 16.28 32.11
N ASN A 884 -11.69 15.39 31.13
CA ASN A 884 -11.78 13.94 31.34
C ASN A 884 -10.42 13.29 31.56
N HIS A 885 -9.34 14.08 31.65
CA HIS A 885 -7.99 13.60 31.80
C HIS A 885 -7.55 12.57 30.78
N SER A 886 -8.07 12.67 29.54
CA SER A 886 -7.75 11.73 28.47
C SER A 886 -6.76 12.37 27.50
N ILE A 887 -5.55 11.82 27.42
CA ILE A 887 -4.49 12.29 26.51
C ILE A 887 -4.42 11.50 25.18
N GLY A 888 -5.12 10.35 25.08
CA GLY A 888 -5.19 9.55 23.84
C GLY A 888 -3.81 9.16 23.30
N PHE A 889 -3.53 9.41 22.03
CA PHE A 889 -2.27 9.02 21.37
C PHE A 889 -0.99 9.60 22.01
N LEU A 890 -1.12 10.63 22.83
CA LEU A 890 0.00 11.22 23.57
C LEU A 890 0.50 10.33 24.72
N SER A 891 -0.25 9.31 25.13
CA SER A 891 0.16 8.34 26.14
C SER A 891 1.27 7.39 25.65
N SER A 892 1.48 7.26 24.36
CA SER A 892 2.51 6.40 23.77
C SER A 892 3.90 7.03 23.85
N ASP A 893 4.80 6.41 24.63
CA ASP A 893 6.19 6.85 24.76
C ASP A 893 6.93 6.79 23.43
N ASN A 894 6.62 5.81 22.58
CA ASN A 894 7.19 5.66 21.25
C ASN A 894 6.85 6.85 20.34
N ARG A 895 5.57 7.28 20.31
CA ARG A 895 5.14 8.47 19.58
C ARG A 895 5.76 9.75 20.16
N ALA A 896 5.82 9.87 21.49
CA ALA A 896 6.49 10.98 22.15
C ALA A 896 7.98 11.05 21.77
N CYS A 897 8.68 9.91 21.74
CA CYS A 897 10.07 9.79 21.30
C CYS A 897 10.27 10.37 19.90
N VAL A 898 9.42 9.98 18.97
CA VAL A 898 9.50 10.47 17.58
C VAL A 898 9.25 11.98 17.53
N ALA A 899 8.18 12.47 18.14
CA ALA A 899 7.83 13.89 18.16
C ALA A 899 8.95 14.77 18.71
N LEU A 900 9.58 14.34 19.82
CA LEU A 900 10.64 15.06 20.52
C LEU A 900 12.01 15.03 19.79
N SER A 901 12.18 14.19 18.78
CA SER A 901 13.47 13.93 18.14
C SER A 901 13.61 14.44 16.70
N ARG A 902 12.62 15.16 16.16
CA ARG A 902 12.62 15.57 14.74
C ARG A 902 13.36 16.89 14.48
N ALA A 903 13.48 17.76 15.47
CA ALA A 903 14.07 19.09 15.33
C ALA A 903 15.59 19.06 15.44
N LYS A 904 16.28 19.86 14.60
CA LYS A 904 17.73 20.05 14.67
C LYS A 904 18.12 21.21 15.59
N ARG A 905 17.56 22.42 15.37
CA ARG A 905 17.97 23.65 16.06
C ARG A 905 16.85 24.42 16.76
N GLY A 906 15.58 24.23 16.37
CA GLY A 906 14.40 24.88 16.94
C GLY A 906 13.27 23.91 17.25
N PHE A 907 12.73 23.96 18.49
CA PHE A 907 11.64 23.05 18.87
C PHE A 907 10.63 23.76 19.77
N TYR A 908 9.40 23.93 19.26
CA TYR A 908 8.35 24.68 19.93
C TYR A 908 7.10 23.81 20.07
N ILE A 909 6.67 23.60 21.31
CA ILE A 909 5.55 22.74 21.66
C ILE A 909 4.35 23.61 22.05
N PHE A 910 3.16 23.26 21.57
CA PHE A 910 1.89 23.89 21.90
C PHE A 910 0.97 22.86 22.53
N GLY A 911 0.42 23.14 23.72
CA GLY A 911 -0.48 22.22 24.40
C GLY A 911 -0.72 22.51 25.88
N ASN A 912 -1.49 21.65 26.53
CA ASN A 912 -1.78 21.73 27.96
C ASN A 912 -0.73 20.94 28.75
N ALA A 913 0.31 21.65 29.24
CA ALA A 913 1.42 21.03 29.96
C ALA A 913 0.99 20.38 31.28
N GLU A 914 -0.01 20.94 31.95
CA GLU A 914 -0.49 20.45 33.25
C GLU A 914 -1.22 19.13 33.08
N LEU A 915 -2.15 19.05 32.14
CA LEU A 915 -2.85 17.81 31.80
C LEU A 915 -1.87 16.68 31.46
N LEU A 916 -0.91 16.97 30.58
CA LEU A 916 0.07 15.97 30.13
C LEU A 916 0.99 15.48 31.26
N ALA A 917 1.43 16.40 32.14
CA ALA A 917 2.27 16.05 33.29
C ALA A 917 1.51 15.20 34.34
N CYS A 918 0.20 15.36 34.46
CA CYS A 918 -0.62 14.54 35.35
C CYS A 918 -0.83 13.10 34.78
N GLU A 919 -0.96 12.95 33.49
CA GLU A 919 -1.40 11.70 32.88
C GLU A 919 -0.26 10.84 32.29
N SER A 920 0.95 11.37 32.09
CA SER A 920 2.09 10.62 31.55
C SER A 920 3.38 10.97 32.27
N GLY A 921 4.09 9.95 32.77
CA GLY A 921 5.41 10.07 33.38
C GLY A 921 6.46 10.65 32.41
N THR A 922 6.41 10.29 31.16
CA THR A 922 7.30 10.81 30.10
C THR A 922 7.08 12.30 29.90
N TRP A 923 5.82 12.75 29.71
CA TRP A 923 5.50 14.17 29.53
C TRP A 923 5.76 14.97 30.82
N ALA A 924 5.50 14.40 32.03
CA ALA A 924 5.87 15.01 33.29
C ALA A 924 7.37 15.32 33.37
N SER A 925 8.19 14.35 32.95
CA SER A 925 9.64 14.51 32.90
C SER A 925 10.07 15.55 31.84
N VAL A 926 9.46 15.58 30.66
CA VAL A 926 9.72 16.59 29.61
C VAL A 926 9.43 17.99 30.14
N VAL A 927 8.25 18.20 30.73
CA VAL A 927 7.84 19.49 31.33
C VAL A 927 8.81 19.90 32.45
N ASP A 928 9.20 18.97 33.34
CA ASP A 928 10.17 19.25 34.42
C ASP A 928 11.55 19.65 33.86
N ILE A 929 12.04 18.96 32.81
CA ILE A 929 13.31 19.30 32.13
C ILE A 929 13.26 20.70 31.50
N MET A 930 12.14 21.06 30.90
CA MET A 930 11.95 22.41 30.30
C MET A 930 11.75 23.47 31.37
N PHE A 931 11.15 23.12 32.52
CA PHE A 931 10.94 24.00 33.62
C PHE A 931 12.20 24.26 34.45
N ARG A 932 13.04 23.22 34.68
CA ARG A 932 14.29 23.27 35.41
C ARG A 932 15.47 23.43 34.48
N ASN A 933 15.92 24.64 34.33
CA ASN A 933 17.17 24.88 33.59
C ASN A 933 18.39 24.58 34.48
N LYS A 934 18.91 23.37 34.46
CA LYS A 934 20.03 22.90 35.33
C LYS A 934 21.42 23.47 34.97
N LYS A 935 21.58 24.35 33.98
CA LYS A 935 22.90 24.69 33.42
C LYS A 935 23.62 25.88 34.00
N SER A 936 23.13 26.53 35.05
CA SER A 936 23.87 27.63 35.57
C SER A 936 24.15 27.51 37.07
N LYS A 937 25.43 27.35 37.38
CA LYS A 937 25.95 27.70 38.72
C LYS A 937 26.01 29.23 38.98
N VAL A 938 25.56 30.02 37.98
CA VAL A 938 25.49 31.49 38.05
C VAL A 938 24.02 31.89 38.18
N ARG A 939 23.70 32.53 39.27
CA ARG A 939 22.41 33.12 39.64
C ARG A 939 22.06 34.32 38.76
N THR A 940 21.88 34.17 37.47
CA THR A 940 21.31 35.20 36.62
C THR A 940 20.15 34.62 35.85
N GLY A 941 18.96 35.12 36.15
CA GLY A 941 17.67 35.06 35.45
C GLY A 941 17.52 34.07 34.33
N GLN A 942 17.49 32.75 34.66
CA GLN A 942 17.25 31.74 33.65
C GLN A 942 15.76 31.69 33.34
N GLU A 943 15.42 32.03 32.13
CA GLU A 943 14.08 32.00 31.60
C GLU A 943 13.56 30.58 31.60
N ARG A 944 12.37 30.38 32.19
CA ARG A 944 11.62 29.15 32.08
C ARG A 944 11.32 28.89 30.60
N ARG A 945 11.48 27.63 30.16
CA ARG A 945 11.12 27.20 28.82
C ARG A 945 9.70 26.65 28.73
N VAL A 946 8.86 26.90 29.73
CA VAL A 946 7.43 26.57 29.78
C VAL A 946 6.68 27.79 30.31
N GLY A 947 5.61 28.18 29.61
CA GLY A 947 4.78 29.30 30.05
C GLY A 947 3.58 29.54 29.17
N TYR A 948 2.68 30.38 29.63
CA TYR A 948 1.45 30.82 28.94
C TYR A 948 1.69 32.01 27.97
N GLN A 949 2.90 32.55 27.93
CA GLN A 949 3.31 33.68 27.10
C GLN A 949 4.52 33.28 26.28
N PHE A 950 4.45 33.49 24.97
CA PHE A 950 5.57 33.22 24.07
C PHE A 950 6.61 34.34 24.13
N PRO A 951 7.87 34.05 24.49
CA PRO A 951 8.94 35.07 24.58
C PRO A 951 9.57 35.30 23.21
N LEU A 952 9.22 36.40 22.55
CA LEU A 952 9.78 36.81 21.28
C LEU A 952 10.83 37.90 21.47
N GLU A 953 11.82 37.96 20.60
CA GLU A 953 12.83 39.03 20.62
C GLU A 953 13.02 39.61 19.22
N CYS A 954 12.72 40.85 19.08
CA CYS A 954 12.84 41.56 17.81
C CYS A 954 14.29 41.57 17.31
N SER A 955 14.53 41.09 16.11
CA SER A 955 15.86 41.01 15.50
C SER A 955 16.52 42.38 15.30
N ASN A 956 15.70 43.40 15.08
CA ASN A 956 16.19 44.79 14.82
C ASN A 956 16.55 45.55 16.10
N HIS A 957 15.77 45.38 17.18
CA HIS A 957 15.88 46.20 18.38
C HIS A 957 16.29 45.41 19.64
N GLY A 958 16.36 44.06 19.59
CA GLY A 958 16.62 43.25 20.76
C GLY A 958 15.54 43.35 21.85
N ARG A 959 14.36 43.91 21.50
CA ARG A 959 13.25 44.10 22.44
C ARG A 959 12.46 42.83 22.60
N LYS A 960 12.23 42.45 23.84
CA LYS A 960 11.39 41.29 24.18
C LYS A 960 9.91 41.67 24.17
N THR A 961 9.11 40.84 23.50
CA THR A 961 7.66 40.93 23.42
C THR A 961 7.06 39.59 23.83
N TRP A 962 5.93 39.64 24.48
CA TRP A 962 5.25 38.46 25.01
C TRP A 962 3.89 38.32 24.30
N CYS A 963 3.59 37.18 23.75
CA CYS A 963 2.33 36.86 23.09
C CYS A 963 1.59 35.74 23.81
N GLU A 964 0.34 36.00 24.19
CA GLU A 964 -0.55 35.07 24.87
C GLU A 964 -1.62 34.49 23.94
N GLU A 965 -2.07 35.28 23.00
CA GLU A 965 -3.15 34.96 22.06
C GLU A 965 -2.71 35.18 20.62
N PRO A 966 -3.39 34.51 19.64
CA PRO A 966 -3.07 34.69 18.21
C PRO A 966 -3.10 36.15 17.74
N ALA A 967 -4.00 36.98 18.29
CA ALA A 967 -4.16 38.37 17.95
C ALA A 967 -2.93 39.24 18.31
N ASP A 968 -2.14 38.85 19.30
CA ASP A 968 -0.93 39.59 19.70
C ASP A 968 0.12 39.67 18.57
N PHE A 969 0.21 38.66 17.75
CA PHE A 969 1.12 38.62 16.60
C PHE A 969 0.76 39.61 15.51
N GLU A 970 -0.53 39.96 15.37
CA GLU A 970 -0.99 40.97 14.40
C GLU A 970 -0.51 42.37 14.77
N LEU A 971 -0.29 42.61 16.06
CA LEU A 971 0.19 43.89 16.57
C LEU A 971 1.67 44.15 16.28
N ILE A 972 2.48 43.06 16.29
CA ILE A 972 3.95 43.17 16.18
C ILE A 972 4.49 42.93 14.77
N LYS A 973 3.68 42.33 13.85
CA LYS A 973 4.04 42.06 12.43
C LYS A 973 5.47 41.56 12.21
N GLY A 974 5.92 40.60 13.05
CA GLY A 974 7.28 40.04 12.99
C GLY A 974 8.38 40.82 13.72
N GLY A 975 8.12 42.05 14.16
CA GLY A 975 9.08 42.90 14.90
C GLY A 975 8.72 43.10 16.36
N CYS A 976 8.58 44.37 16.77
CA CYS A 976 8.17 44.81 18.09
C CYS A 976 7.23 46.02 18.01
N ASP A 977 6.79 46.49 19.16
CA ASP A 977 5.86 47.64 19.28
C ASP A 977 6.50 49.04 18.99
N ILE A 978 7.80 49.11 18.70
CA ILE A 978 8.48 50.36 18.30
C ILE A 978 8.06 50.76 16.89
N LYS A 979 7.79 52.02 16.62
CA LYS A 979 7.49 52.50 15.27
C LYS A 979 8.65 52.25 14.31
N CYS A 980 8.34 51.82 13.10
CA CYS A 980 9.33 51.67 12.05
C CYS A 980 9.87 53.04 11.62
N GLU A 981 11.19 53.21 11.64
CA GLU A 981 11.88 54.43 11.21
C GLU A 981 12.24 54.39 9.71
N GLY A 982 11.90 53.29 9.01
CA GLY A 982 12.20 53.12 7.59
C GLY A 982 11.46 54.09 6.69
N SER A 983 12.12 54.51 5.60
CA SER A 983 11.50 55.33 4.55
C SER A 983 11.02 54.44 3.42
N LEU A 984 9.77 54.61 3.00
CA LEU A 984 9.19 53.96 1.83
C LEU A 984 9.85 54.52 0.53
N PRO A 985 9.82 53.74 -0.59
CA PRO A 985 10.35 54.21 -1.88
C PRO A 985 9.76 55.54 -2.37
N CYS A 986 8.57 55.92 -1.88
CA CYS A 986 7.91 57.18 -2.15
C CYS A 986 8.41 58.35 -1.27
N GLY A 987 9.39 58.16 -0.38
CA GLY A 987 9.95 59.14 0.51
C GLY A 987 9.18 59.38 1.82
N HIS A 988 8.06 58.78 2.05
CA HIS A 988 7.32 58.81 3.30
C HIS A 988 7.89 57.87 4.34
N ARG A 989 7.77 58.20 5.62
CA ARG A 989 8.11 57.29 6.73
C ARG A 989 7.10 56.14 6.79
N CYS A 990 7.58 54.96 7.09
CA CYS A 990 6.71 53.82 7.31
C CYS A 990 5.76 54.09 8.49
N ALA A 991 4.46 53.89 8.26
CA ALA A 991 3.43 54.13 9.29
C ALA A 991 3.27 52.92 10.26
N TYR A 992 3.93 51.79 9.97
CA TYR A 992 3.81 50.58 10.75
C TYR A 992 4.74 50.57 11.97
N THR A 993 4.48 49.61 12.88
CA THR A 993 5.45 49.17 13.89
C THR A 993 6.64 48.48 13.24
N CYS A 994 7.72 48.25 14.00
CA CYS A 994 8.90 47.55 13.49
C CYS A 994 8.50 46.23 12.83
N HIS A 995 9.00 46.04 11.63
CA HIS A 995 8.89 44.77 10.88
C HIS A 995 10.28 44.46 10.28
N PRO A 996 10.66 43.14 10.21
CA PRO A 996 11.93 42.73 9.62
C PRO A 996 12.10 43.11 8.17
#